data_d9e027ad7598608f949c5534c052192f
#
_entry.id   d9e027ad7598608f949c5534c052192f
#
_cell.length_a   1.000
_cell.length_b   1.000
_cell.length_c   1.000
_cell.angle_alpha   90.00
_cell.angle_beta   90.00
_cell.angle_gamma   90.00
#
_symmetry.space_group_name_H-M   'P 1'
#
loop_
_entity.id
_entity.type
_entity.pdbx_description
1 polymer ?
#
loop_
_entity_poly.entity_id
_entity_poly.type
_entity_poly.pdbx_seq_one_letter_code
_entity_poly.pdbx_strand_id
1 'polypeptide(L)'
;MTAKEQKTRTQAASDAATEVKPTVCFWCKAECGLLAHVKDGRLLKLEEDPEWPIPCYPPPAGCVRRKAAVEYFYHPGRVHYPLKRAGERGEGKWQRIGWSDALDEIADKLDKLRNRYGGETLGASGGTARTHDEYPARFFNLFGSPNLLGQERICFGPRSIMADAIVGMFPNYALSEDSKCLMLLGAEPMTARPMVAKAILEAKKHGAKLIVVDPCRTKSASMADLWLPVRPATDSALLLGMIGVVVDEELYDKEFVEKWCYGFEEMLERLKEYPLPRVSEITGLSPGLIQDAARMYARNRPACCMVGEGIEHSYSSIQAIHARWILSAICGNIDVKGGEIQMGPPGFVPTRDMELWDRLPASQWKKMIGANRFRVSSYDAQSMLMQNITRVWGAPVNEMFHQCQSHTPSAYQTIITGVPYPLTALFTSHSNPMVTEIATKSVYEALKSPRLLLYVVNEFFMTPSAELADYVLPSATWLERPDLWAFSDYGGYIWVREAAVPHIVPGQYEHFRDYDIWRELGIRLGQEADWPWRTLEEVIDYRLAPLGYTLKTFPRVILRPVVEKKYEKQGFGTTTGKVELRSTVLEELNYDPLPKYIVPPESPQGDPELVREYPYTLISGRRILYYYHAEWRQVESVRKRYPDPIVRVHPATARTEGIAEGDWIWIETKRGRVRQKVQYFDKMDPKIIDAEHGWWYPEIPGEEPSLHGAFESNINVCMSDDPAHCNPEIGSYPLRTALCRISKAEPVGI
;
A
#
# COMPACT_ATOMS: atom_id res chain seq x y z
N MET A 1 -17.53 -3.32 -51.78
CA MET A 1 -18.66 -3.09 -50.83
C MET A 1 -19.48 -1.92 -51.33
N THR A 2 -20.74 -2.15 -51.58
CA THR A 2 -21.66 -1.08 -52.09
C THR A 2 -22.09 -0.17 -50.97
N ALA A 3 -22.43 1.08 -51.30
CA ALA A 3 -22.95 2.07 -50.34
C ALA A 3 -24.18 1.59 -49.53
N LYS A 4 -24.87 0.56 -50.06
CA LYS A 4 -25.99 -0.11 -49.40
C LYS A 4 -25.53 -1.07 -48.28
N GLU A 5 -24.39 -1.73 -48.45
CA GLU A 5 -23.78 -2.62 -47.44
C GLU A 5 -23.15 -1.80 -46.29
N GLN A 6 -22.62 -0.62 -46.62
CA GLN A 6 -22.13 0.33 -45.58
C GLN A 6 -23.28 0.90 -44.76
N LYS A 7 -24.43 1.30 -45.42
CA LYS A 7 -25.63 1.78 -44.72
C LYS A 7 -26.27 0.68 -43.85
N THR A 8 -26.31 -0.57 -44.30
CA THR A 8 -26.86 -1.68 -43.52
C THR A 8 -26.00 -2.03 -42.32
N ARG A 9 -24.65 -1.97 -42.45
CA ARG A 9 -23.73 -2.11 -41.33
C ARG A 9 -23.80 -0.96 -40.31
N THR A 10 -23.96 0.26 -40.80
CA THR A 10 -24.10 1.45 -39.93
C THR A 10 -25.47 1.45 -39.23
N GLN A 11 -26.52 0.92 -39.85
CA GLN A 11 -27.84 0.78 -39.23
C GLN A 11 -27.95 -0.36 -38.26
N ALA A 12 -27.29 -1.52 -38.53
CA ALA A 12 -27.18 -2.63 -37.59
C ALA A 12 -26.36 -2.27 -36.32
N ALA A 13 -25.39 -1.36 -36.46
CA ALA A 13 -24.62 -0.83 -35.32
C ALA A 13 -25.42 0.17 -34.46
N SER A 14 -26.57 0.70 -34.96
CA SER A 14 -27.41 1.61 -34.17
C SER A 14 -28.44 0.92 -33.27
N ASP A 15 -28.70 -0.38 -33.48
CA ASP A 15 -29.79 -1.10 -32.82
C ASP A 15 -29.28 -2.11 -31.74
N ALA A 16 -27.97 -2.20 -31.50
CA ALA A 16 -27.45 -3.04 -30.42
C ALA A 16 -27.92 -2.49 -29.05
N ALA A 17 -28.59 -3.34 -28.29
CA ALA A 17 -29.06 -2.96 -26.94
C ALA A 17 -27.86 -2.68 -26.03
N THR A 18 -28.01 -1.69 -25.14
CA THR A 18 -27.02 -1.45 -24.08
C THR A 18 -27.08 -2.60 -23.07
N GLU A 19 -25.97 -3.30 -22.91
CA GLU A 19 -25.80 -4.32 -21.88
C GLU A 19 -25.42 -3.65 -20.56
N VAL A 20 -25.97 -4.15 -19.46
CA VAL A 20 -25.60 -3.72 -18.10
C VAL A 20 -24.91 -4.88 -17.39
N LYS A 21 -23.62 -4.72 -17.12
CA LYS A 21 -22.78 -5.76 -16.50
C LYS A 21 -22.39 -5.34 -15.09
N PRO A 22 -22.73 -6.14 -14.07
CA PRO A 22 -22.24 -5.90 -12.72
C PRO A 22 -20.73 -6.09 -12.65
N THR A 23 -20.05 -5.22 -11.89
CA THR A 23 -18.60 -5.25 -11.73
C THR A 23 -18.20 -4.68 -10.36
N VAL A 24 -16.93 -4.83 -9.99
CA VAL A 24 -16.35 -4.28 -8.77
C VAL A 24 -15.25 -3.31 -9.11
N CYS A 25 -15.32 -2.10 -8.57
CA CYS A 25 -14.31 -1.06 -8.78
C CYS A 25 -13.01 -1.40 -8.05
N PHE A 26 -11.88 -1.23 -8.73
CA PHE A 26 -10.57 -1.52 -8.14
C PHE A 26 -9.55 -0.36 -8.24
N TRP A 27 -10.01 0.89 -8.32
CA TRP A 27 -9.14 2.08 -8.29
C TRP A 27 -8.63 2.46 -6.90
N CYS A 28 -9.34 2.06 -5.87
CA CYS A 28 -8.90 2.18 -4.48
C CYS A 28 -9.42 0.99 -3.69
N LYS A 29 -9.01 0.84 -2.45
CA LYS A 29 -9.44 -0.27 -1.58
C LYS A 29 -10.88 -0.10 -1.04
N ALA A 30 -11.76 0.58 -1.78
CA ALA A 30 -13.19 0.71 -1.44
C ALA A 30 -14.06 -0.43 -2.01
N GLU A 31 -13.59 -1.10 -3.06
CA GLU A 31 -14.23 -2.28 -3.67
C GLU A 31 -15.73 -2.09 -3.92
N CYS A 32 -16.09 -0.91 -4.44
CA CYS A 32 -17.48 -0.52 -4.69
C CYS A 32 -18.10 -1.40 -5.78
N GLY A 33 -19.30 -1.94 -5.53
CA GLY A 33 -20.11 -2.55 -6.57
C GLY A 33 -20.59 -1.50 -7.58
N LEU A 34 -20.42 -1.79 -8.85
CA LEU A 34 -20.78 -0.91 -9.96
C LEU A 34 -21.53 -1.69 -11.04
N LEU A 35 -22.33 -0.96 -11.82
CA LEU A 35 -22.97 -1.40 -13.04
C LEU A 35 -22.26 -0.74 -14.24
N ALA A 36 -21.62 -1.53 -15.08
CA ALA A 36 -20.99 -1.09 -16.32
C ALA A 36 -22.03 -1.14 -17.47
N HIS A 37 -22.37 0.03 -18.02
CA HIS A 37 -23.19 0.13 -19.21
C HIS A 37 -22.30 0.03 -20.45
N VAL A 38 -22.48 -1.03 -21.22
CA VAL A 38 -21.64 -1.35 -22.37
C VAL A 38 -22.50 -1.43 -23.63
N LYS A 39 -22.07 -0.79 -24.70
CA LYS A 39 -22.66 -0.91 -26.04
C LYS A 39 -21.57 -1.21 -27.05
N ASP A 40 -21.78 -2.22 -27.90
CA ASP A 40 -20.82 -2.65 -28.92
C ASP A 40 -19.40 -2.89 -28.35
N GLY A 41 -19.32 -3.48 -27.14
CA GLY A 41 -18.06 -3.73 -26.42
C GLY A 41 -17.43 -2.49 -25.80
N ARG A 42 -18.04 -1.30 -25.91
CA ARG A 42 -17.52 -0.05 -25.39
C ARG A 42 -18.24 0.37 -24.11
N LEU A 43 -17.50 0.75 -23.07
CA LEU A 43 -18.04 1.33 -21.86
C LEU A 43 -18.65 2.70 -22.15
N LEU A 44 -19.90 2.91 -21.77
CA LEU A 44 -20.60 4.19 -21.87
C LEU A 44 -20.57 4.96 -20.53
N LYS A 45 -20.76 4.27 -19.44
CA LYS A 45 -20.75 4.82 -18.06
C LYS A 45 -20.61 3.73 -17.02
N LEU A 46 -20.24 4.14 -15.82
CA LEU A 46 -20.33 3.33 -14.59
C LEU A 46 -21.36 3.94 -13.65
N GLU A 47 -22.25 3.13 -13.12
CA GLU A 47 -23.22 3.52 -12.10
C GLU A 47 -23.00 2.73 -10.81
N GLU A 48 -23.55 3.22 -9.71
CA GLU A 48 -23.59 2.49 -8.45
C GLU A 48 -24.50 1.26 -8.59
N ASP A 49 -24.05 0.14 -8.03
CA ASP A 49 -24.87 -1.08 -7.96
C ASP A 49 -25.64 -1.07 -6.63
N PRO A 50 -26.97 -0.90 -6.66
CA PRO A 50 -27.79 -0.85 -5.45
C PRO A 50 -27.90 -2.18 -4.73
N GLU A 51 -27.58 -3.29 -5.40
CA GLU A 51 -27.60 -4.65 -4.83
C GLU A 51 -26.27 -5.06 -4.21
N TRP A 52 -25.23 -4.19 -4.31
CA TRP A 52 -23.94 -4.51 -3.72
C TRP A 52 -24.02 -4.47 -2.18
N PRO A 53 -23.71 -5.57 -1.46
CA PRO A 53 -23.97 -5.68 -0.03
C PRO A 53 -23.00 -4.90 0.86
N ILE A 54 -21.92 -4.32 0.27
CA ILE A 54 -20.87 -3.64 1.02
C ILE A 54 -21.03 -2.12 0.85
N PRO A 55 -21.56 -1.43 1.87
CA PRO A 55 -21.83 0.00 1.76
C PRO A 55 -20.56 0.85 1.87
N CYS A 56 -20.53 1.99 1.20
CA CYS A 56 -19.43 2.95 1.21
C CYS A 56 -19.87 4.37 1.62
N TYR A 57 -18.94 5.17 2.15
CA TYR A 57 -19.13 6.60 2.40
C TYR A 57 -17.87 7.40 1.99
N PRO A 58 -17.96 8.42 1.13
CA PRO A 58 -19.17 8.78 0.38
C PRO A 58 -19.60 7.65 -0.56
N PRO A 59 -20.89 7.60 -0.94
CA PRO A 59 -21.37 6.55 -1.85
C PRO A 59 -20.71 6.68 -3.22
N PRO A 60 -20.62 5.58 -3.99
CA PRO A 60 -19.96 5.57 -5.31
C PRO A 60 -20.51 6.63 -6.28
N ALA A 61 -21.79 7.01 -6.17
CA ALA A 61 -22.41 8.06 -6.96
C ALA A 61 -21.68 9.42 -6.85
N GLY A 62 -21.07 9.72 -5.70
CA GLY A 62 -20.28 10.93 -5.47
C GLY A 62 -18.83 10.86 -5.95
N CYS A 63 -18.33 9.69 -6.32
CA CYS A 63 -16.93 9.49 -6.67
C CYS A 63 -16.53 10.15 -7.99
N VAL A 64 -15.56 11.06 -7.93
CA VAL A 64 -15.06 11.80 -9.11
C VAL A 64 -14.43 10.85 -10.13
N ARG A 65 -13.65 9.87 -9.68
CA ARG A 65 -12.97 8.89 -10.56
C ARG A 65 -13.97 8.00 -11.30
N ARG A 66 -15.04 7.56 -10.62
CA ARG A 66 -16.13 6.82 -11.28
C ARG A 66 -16.77 7.64 -12.41
N LYS A 67 -17.02 8.93 -12.17
CA LYS A 67 -17.61 9.83 -13.18
C LYS A 67 -16.68 10.07 -14.37
N ALA A 68 -15.37 10.09 -14.14
CA ALA A 68 -14.35 10.27 -15.16
C ALA A 68 -13.85 8.96 -15.79
N ALA A 69 -14.47 7.82 -15.47
CA ALA A 69 -14.03 6.50 -15.89
C ALA A 69 -13.87 6.37 -17.41
N VAL A 70 -14.85 6.81 -18.18
CA VAL A 70 -14.83 6.73 -19.65
C VAL A 70 -13.68 7.54 -20.22
N GLU A 71 -13.43 8.75 -19.69
CA GLU A 71 -12.31 9.60 -20.09
C GLU A 71 -10.97 8.90 -19.80
N TYR A 72 -10.83 8.27 -18.62
CA TYR A 72 -9.63 7.53 -18.26
C TYR A 72 -9.39 6.32 -19.16
N PHE A 73 -10.41 5.46 -19.37
CA PHE A 73 -10.27 4.24 -20.15
C PHE A 73 -10.00 4.48 -21.62
N TYR A 74 -10.58 5.52 -22.19
CA TYR A 74 -10.43 5.88 -23.61
C TYR A 74 -9.55 7.10 -23.83
N HIS A 75 -8.70 7.42 -22.87
CA HIS A 75 -7.79 8.55 -22.97
C HIS A 75 -6.85 8.40 -24.17
N PRO A 76 -6.68 9.43 -25.02
CA PRO A 76 -5.88 9.33 -26.24
C PRO A 76 -4.38 9.09 -26.00
N GLY A 77 -3.87 9.49 -24.83
CA GLY A 77 -2.48 9.27 -24.42
C GLY A 77 -2.20 7.87 -23.85
N ARG A 78 -3.18 6.96 -23.90
CA ARG A 78 -2.97 5.59 -23.42
C ARG A 78 -2.04 4.81 -24.35
N VAL A 79 -1.12 4.01 -23.76
CA VAL A 79 -0.25 3.13 -24.51
C VAL A 79 -1.08 1.95 -25.04
N HIS A 80 -1.11 1.76 -26.37
CA HIS A 80 -1.89 0.72 -27.04
C HIS A 80 -1.04 -0.41 -27.64
N TYR A 81 0.24 -0.17 -27.79
CA TYR A 81 1.17 -1.10 -28.42
C TYR A 81 2.44 -1.19 -27.60
N PRO A 82 3.15 -2.35 -27.62
CA PRO A 82 4.49 -2.39 -27.08
C PRO A 82 5.40 -1.37 -27.77
N LEU A 83 6.16 -0.66 -26.97
CA LEU A 83 7.12 0.33 -27.42
C LEU A 83 8.53 -0.12 -27.03
N LYS A 84 9.47 0.00 -27.97
CA LYS A 84 10.89 -0.23 -27.76
C LYS A 84 11.61 1.10 -27.89
N ARG A 85 12.53 1.37 -26.99
CA ARG A 85 13.38 2.54 -27.05
C ARG A 85 14.26 2.54 -28.31
N ALA A 86 14.27 3.64 -29.06
CA ALA A 86 15.03 3.80 -30.29
C ALA A 86 16.24 4.75 -30.15
N GLY A 87 16.44 5.36 -28.97
CA GLY A 87 17.54 6.28 -28.64
C GLY A 87 18.13 5.98 -27.27
N GLU A 88 18.72 6.99 -26.64
CA GLU A 88 19.16 6.90 -25.24
C GLU A 88 17.97 6.92 -24.27
N ARG A 89 18.15 6.37 -23.05
CA ARG A 89 17.11 6.43 -22.03
C ARG A 89 16.78 7.88 -21.68
N GLY A 90 15.48 8.23 -21.71
CA GLY A 90 14.99 9.57 -21.45
C GLY A 90 15.01 10.50 -22.67
N GLU A 91 15.42 10.04 -23.84
CA GLU A 91 15.44 10.86 -25.08
C GLU A 91 14.05 10.99 -25.72
N GLY A 92 13.03 10.28 -25.21
CA GLY A 92 11.66 10.34 -25.75
C GLY A 92 11.49 9.67 -27.12
N LYS A 93 12.46 8.87 -27.59
CA LYS A 93 12.43 8.22 -28.91
C LYS A 93 11.95 6.78 -28.80
N TRP A 94 10.79 6.50 -29.37
CA TRP A 94 10.12 5.21 -29.29
C TRP A 94 9.81 4.61 -30.65
N GLN A 95 9.97 3.29 -30.78
CA GLN A 95 9.56 2.48 -31.91
C GLN A 95 8.46 1.51 -31.47
N ARG A 96 7.36 1.45 -32.21
CA ARG A 96 6.36 0.41 -32.05
C ARG A 96 6.96 -0.94 -32.43
N ILE A 97 6.71 -1.97 -31.60
CA ILE A 97 7.13 -3.36 -31.82
C ILE A 97 5.92 -4.30 -31.61
N GLY A 98 5.94 -5.47 -32.23
CA GLY A 98 4.92 -6.51 -31.98
C GLY A 98 5.08 -7.15 -30.62
N TRP A 99 4.00 -7.72 -30.07
CA TRP A 99 4.04 -8.43 -28.78
C TRP A 99 5.03 -9.61 -28.80
N SER A 100 4.96 -10.46 -29.83
CA SER A 100 5.86 -11.61 -29.93
C SER A 100 7.33 -11.16 -29.94
N ASP A 101 7.67 -10.20 -30.80
CA ASP A 101 9.03 -9.69 -30.90
C ASP A 101 9.51 -9.06 -29.61
N ALA A 102 8.63 -8.29 -28.92
CA ALA A 102 8.98 -7.67 -27.64
C ALA A 102 9.27 -8.71 -26.58
N LEU A 103 8.40 -9.73 -26.44
CA LEU A 103 8.57 -10.79 -25.45
C LEU A 103 9.75 -11.70 -25.75
N ASP A 104 10.03 -11.99 -27.06
CA ASP A 104 11.17 -12.78 -27.49
C ASP A 104 12.49 -12.04 -27.15
N GLU A 105 12.58 -10.74 -27.46
CA GLU A 105 13.75 -9.92 -27.13
C GLU A 105 13.97 -9.77 -25.61
N ILE A 106 12.91 -9.58 -24.85
CA ILE A 106 12.96 -9.47 -23.37
C ILE A 106 13.43 -10.80 -22.77
N ALA A 107 12.84 -11.92 -23.21
CA ALA A 107 13.20 -13.25 -22.73
C ALA A 107 14.65 -13.62 -23.06
N ASP A 108 15.12 -13.36 -24.29
CA ASP A 108 16.52 -13.58 -24.68
C ASP A 108 17.50 -12.78 -23.80
N LYS A 109 17.18 -11.52 -23.53
CA LYS A 109 18.01 -10.68 -22.63
C LYS A 109 17.99 -11.22 -21.20
N LEU A 110 16.82 -11.60 -20.67
CA LEU A 110 16.71 -12.15 -19.32
C LEU A 110 17.50 -13.46 -19.20
N ASP A 111 17.42 -14.36 -20.19
CA ASP A 111 18.19 -15.61 -20.16
C ASP A 111 19.69 -15.37 -20.18
N LYS A 112 20.19 -14.46 -21.03
CA LYS A 112 21.61 -14.06 -21.06
C LYS A 112 22.06 -13.47 -19.71
N LEU A 113 21.25 -12.63 -19.08
CA LEU A 113 21.56 -12.03 -17.80
C LEU A 113 21.57 -13.07 -16.67
N ARG A 114 20.57 -13.97 -16.65
CA ARG A 114 20.52 -15.08 -15.69
C ARG A 114 21.75 -15.99 -15.80
N ASN A 115 22.14 -16.37 -17.03
CA ASN A 115 23.31 -17.22 -17.28
C ASN A 115 24.62 -16.54 -16.88
N ARG A 116 24.69 -15.20 -16.94
CA ARG A 116 25.90 -14.44 -16.61
C ARG A 116 26.01 -14.07 -15.12
N TYR A 117 24.91 -13.73 -14.48
CA TYR A 117 24.91 -13.11 -13.15
C TYR A 117 24.11 -13.88 -12.09
N GLY A 118 23.40 -14.93 -12.49
CA GLY A 118 22.47 -15.65 -11.61
C GLY A 118 21.03 -15.11 -11.65
N GLY A 119 20.07 -15.86 -11.08
CA GLY A 119 18.67 -15.46 -11.06
C GLY A 119 18.42 -14.18 -10.26
N GLU A 120 19.19 -13.94 -9.24
CA GLU A 120 19.11 -12.75 -8.37
C GLU A 120 19.38 -11.41 -9.09
N THR A 121 19.83 -11.46 -10.33
CA THR A 121 20.09 -10.26 -11.14
C THR A 121 18.83 -9.51 -11.58
N LEU A 122 17.67 -10.15 -11.50
CA LEU A 122 16.37 -9.60 -11.88
C LEU A 122 15.63 -9.05 -10.65
N GLY A 123 15.09 -7.84 -10.75
CA GLY A 123 14.18 -7.23 -9.79
C GLY A 123 12.81 -6.91 -10.41
N ALA A 124 11.75 -6.98 -9.61
CA ALA A 124 10.46 -6.39 -9.97
C ALA A 124 10.13 -5.23 -9.02
N SER A 125 9.70 -4.09 -9.57
CA SER A 125 9.14 -2.99 -8.81
C SER A 125 7.62 -2.99 -8.97
N GLY A 126 6.91 -3.24 -7.85
CA GLY A 126 5.45 -3.22 -7.77
C GLY A 126 4.93 -2.00 -7.03
N GLY A 127 3.72 -1.56 -7.34
CA GLY A 127 3.00 -0.52 -6.60
C GLY A 127 2.16 -1.08 -5.46
N THR A 128 1.18 -0.33 -5.01
CA THR A 128 0.20 -0.80 -4.02
C THR A 128 -0.44 -2.11 -4.48
N ALA A 129 -0.42 -3.11 -3.60
CA ALA A 129 -0.98 -4.43 -3.86
C ALA A 129 -2.36 -4.37 -4.52
N ARG A 130 -2.45 -5.01 -5.65
CA ARG A 130 -3.66 -5.21 -6.44
C ARG A 130 -3.85 -6.70 -6.64
N THR A 131 -4.91 -7.09 -7.31
CA THR A 131 -5.02 -8.46 -7.78
C THR A 131 -3.92 -8.76 -8.81
N HIS A 132 -3.56 -10.03 -8.94
CA HIS A 132 -2.58 -10.55 -9.91
C HIS A 132 -1.10 -10.40 -9.52
N ASP A 133 -0.80 -10.07 -8.27
CA ASP A 133 0.59 -9.99 -7.77
C ASP A 133 1.24 -11.39 -7.67
N GLU A 134 0.44 -12.47 -7.60
CA GLU A 134 0.92 -13.85 -7.60
C GLU A 134 1.63 -14.26 -8.90
N TYR A 135 1.31 -13.67 -10.03
CA TYR A 135 1.90 -14.07 -11.31
C TYR A 135 3.34 -13.57 -11.49
N PRO A 136 3.67 -12.30 -11.23
CA PRO A 136 5.08 -11.91 -11.15
C PRO A 136 5.84 -12.70 -10.09
N ALA A 137 5.27 -12.93 -8.90
CA ALA A 137 5.91 -13.72 -7.86
C ALA A 137 6.23 -15.14 -8.34
N ARG A 138 5.26 -15.83 -8.97
CA ARG A 138 5.46 -17.16 -9.60
C ARG A 138 6.61 -17.15 -10.60
N PHE A 139 6.60 -16.18 -11.53
CA PHE A 139 7.64 -16.06 -12.55
C PHE A 139 9.03 -15.86 -11.91
N PHE A 140 9.14 -14.99 -10.90
CA PHE A 140 10.39 -14.70 -10.21
C PHE A 140 10.93 -15.89 -9.42
N ASN A 141 10.06 -16.63 -8.73
CA ASN A 141 10.43 -17.83 -7.99
C ASN A 141 10.98 -18.90 -8.94
N LEU A 142 10.36 -19.09 -10.11
CA LEU A 142 10.83 -20.02 -11.15
C LEU A 142 12.08 -19.51 -11.89
N PHE A 143 12.24 -18.19 -12.04
CA PHE A 143 13.44 -17.59 -12.63
C PHE A 143 14.67 -17.72 -11.70
N GLY A 144 14.44 -17.82 -10.39
CA GLY A 144 15.49 -17.90 -9.38
C GLY A 144 15.80 -16.57 -8.68
N SER A 145 14.90 -15.59 -8.75
CA SER A 145 15.12 -14.28 -8.11
C SER A 145 14.28 -14.10 -6.85
N PRO A 146 14.87 -13.66 -5.72
CA PRO A 146 14.18 -13.25 -4.52
C PRO A 146 13.82 -11.76 -4.50
N ASN A 147 14.12 -10.99 -5.56
CA ASN A 147 14.11 -9.53 -5.53
C ASN A 147 12.78 -8.95 -6.03
N LEU A 148 11.74 -9.11 -5.23
CA LEU A 148 10.48 -8.40 -5.40
C LEU A 148 10.52 -7.12 -4.57
N LEU A 149 10.46 -5.96 -5.24
CA LEU A 149 10.44 -4.65 -4.64
C LEU A 149 8.99 -4.16 -4.63
N GLY A 150 8.52 -3.72 -3.47
CA GLY A 150 7.14 -3.25 -3.36
C GLY A 150 6.97 -2.29 -2.19
N GLN A 151 5.73 -1.93 -1.96
CA GLN A 151 5.36 -0.94 -0.93
C GLN A 151 5.12 -1.56 0.45
N GLU A 152 5.23 -2.88 0.58
CA GLU A 152 4.77 -3.57 1.79
C GLU A 152 5.56 -3.19 3.05
N ARG A 153 6.82 -2.76 2.90
CA ARG A 153 7.61 -2.30 4.05
C ARG A 153 7.10 -0.98 4.66
N ILE A 154 6.26 -0.25 3.92
CA ILE A 154 5.67 1.04 4.36
C ILE A 154 4.14 1.06 4.27
N CYS A 155 3.52 -0.04 3.85
CA CYS A 155 2.09 -0.13 3.64
C CYS A 155 1.63 -1.56 3.90
N PHE A 156 0.90 -1.82 4.95
CA PHE A 156 0.36 -3.12 5.34
C PHE A 156 1.38 -4.14 5.91
N GLY A 157 2.58 -4.28 5.36
CA GLY A 157 3.57 -5.25 5.85
C GLY A 157 3.90 -5.11 7.34
N PRO A 158 4.24 -3.93 7.86
CA PRO A 158 4.49 -3.77 9.30
C PRO A 158 3.34 -4.23 10.18
N ARG A 159 2.08 -3.87 9.83
CA ARG A 159 0.90 -4.28 10.62
C ARG A 159 0.56 -5.76 10.48
N SER A 160 0.74 -6.33 9.28
CA SER A 160 0.45 -7.73 8.99
C SER A 160 1.48 -8.64 9.66
N ILE A 161 2.78 -8.42 9.44
CA ILE A 161 3.84 -9.24 10.00
C ILE A 161 3.82 -9.20 11.54
N MET A 162 3.57 -8.02 12.12
CA MET A 162 3.47 -7.91 13.58
C MET A 162 2.19 -8.56 14.12
N ALA A 163 1.09 -8.55 13.38
CA ALA A 163 -0.09 -9.31 13.77
C ALA A 163 0.19 -10.82 13.78
N ASP A 164 0.89 -11.31 12.76
CA ASP A 164 1.30 -12.71 12.68
C ASP A 164 2.22 -13.09 13.83
N ALA A 165 3.16 -12.22 14.19
CA ALA A 165 4.12 -12.45 15.28
C ALA A 165 3.47 -12.39 16.67
N ILE A 166 2.46 -11.54 16.90
CA ILE A 166 1.89 -11.25 18.21
C ILE A 166 0.59 -12.01 18.48
N VAL A 167 -0.31 -12.08 17.48
CA VAL A 167 -1.63 -12.71 17.60
C VAL A 167 -1.82 -13.91 16.68
N GLY A 168 -0.80 -14.25 15.88
CA GLY A 168 -0.77 -15.46 15.04
C GLY A 168 -1.64 -15.40 13.79
N MET A 169 -2.16 -14.27 13.42
CA MET A 169 -2.86 -13.97 12.16
C MET A 169 -3.33 -12.54 12.17
N PHE A 170 -3.27 -11.86 11.02
CA PHE A 170 -3.86 -10.53 10.91
C PHE A 170 -5.40 -10.59 11.03
N PRO A 171 -6.00 -9.98 12.05
CA PRO A 171 -7.45 -9.96 12.22
C PRO A 171 -8.09 -8.88 11.36
N ASN A 172 -9.32 -9.15 10.95
CA ASN A 172 -10.19 -8.15 10.33
C ASN A 172 -10.87 -7.30 11.40
N TYR A 173 -11.05 -6.03 11.12
CA TYR A 173 -11.84 -5.16 11.99
C TYR A 173 -13.33 -5.50 11.84
N ALA A 174 -13.92 -6.11 12.85
CA ALA A 174 -15.34 -6.43 12.87
C ALA A 174 -16.19 -5.20 13.25
N LEU A 175 -15.92 -4.08 12.56
CA LEU A 175 -16.65 -2.83 12.78
C LEU A 175 -18.14 -3.01 12.50
N SER A 176 -18.96 -2.89 13.54
CA SER A 176 -20.40 -3.08 13.49
C SER A 176 -21.09 -2.23 14.56
N GLU A 177 -22.41 -2.37 14.69
CA GLU A 177 -23.20 -1.82 15.79
C GLU A 177 -22.78 -2.35 17.17
N ASP A 178 -22.08 -3.49 17.21
CA ASP A 178 -21.57 -4.06 18.47
C ASP A 178 -20.30 -3.36 18.96
N SER A 179 -19.58 -2.66 18.10
CA SER A 179 -18.37 -1.92 18.47
C SER A 179 -18.70 -0.77 19.43
N LYS A 180 -17.99 -0.68 20.57
CA LYS A 180 -18.22 0.36 21.59
C LYS A 180 -17.16 1.43 21.60
N CYS A 181 -15.96 1.13 21.07
CA CYS A 181 -14.90 2.13 20.88
C CYS A 181 -14.10 1.84 19.61
N LEU A 182 -13.71 2.90 18.94
CA LEU A 182 -12.87 2.86 17.75
C LEU A 182 -11.67 3.78 17.99
N MET A 183 -10.46 3.29 17.79
CA MET A 183 -9.25 4.09 17.83
C MET A 183 -8.59 4.10 16.45
N LEU A 184 -8.32 5.29 15.90
CA LEU A 184 -7.63 5.48 14.63
C LEU A 184 -6.23 6.01 14.92
N LEU A 185 -5.22 5.26 14.53
CA LEU A 185 -3.80 5.62 14.68
C LEU A 185 -3.24 6.02 13.32
N GLY A 186 -3.00 7.31 13.08
CA GLY A 186 -2.47 7.82 11.81
C GLY A 186 -3.31 7.43 10.59
N ALA A 187 -4.62 7.33 10.75
CA ALA A 187 -5.56 6.83 9.75
C ALA A 187 -6.69 7.83 9.48
N GLU A 188 -6.99 8.10 8.20
CA GLU A 188 -8.08 9.01 7.78
C GLU A 188 -9.09 8.28 6.88
N PRO A 189 -9.92 7.37 7.41
CA PRO A 189 -10.86 6.59 6.62
C PRO A 189 -11.94 7.44 5.93
N MET A 190 -12.34 8.60 6.48
CA MET A 190 -13.31 9.50 5.85
C MET A 190 -12.86 10.02 4.48
N THR A 191 -11.57 9.93 4.18
CA THR A 191 -11.00 10.30 2.87
C THR A 191 -10.44 9.09 2.12
N ALA A 192 -9.80 8.14 2.83
CA ALA A 192 -9.02 7.08 2.20
C ALA A 192 -9.75 5.73 2.08
N ARG A 193 -10.72 5.44 2.97
CA ARG A 193 -11.34 4.11 3.13
C ARG A 193 -12.87 4.19 3.24
N PRO A 194 -13.60 4.40 2.12
CA PRO A 194 -15.06 4.62 2.13
C PRO A 194 -15.90 3.57 2.85
N MET A 195 -15.52 2.29 2.81
CA MET A 195 -16.23 1.22 3.54
C MET A 195 -16.08 1.39 5.05
N VAL A 196 -14.84 1.62 5.50
CA VAL A 196 -14.54 1.85 6.91
C VAL A 196 -15.23 3.10 7.42
N ALA A 197 -15.20 4.17 6.63
CA ALA A 197 -15.91 5.41 6.96
C ALA A 197 -17.39 5.13 7.21
N LYS A 198 -18.03 4.31 6.37
CA LYS A 198 -19.43 3.92 6.55
C LYS A 198 -19.63 3.12 7.83
N ALA A 199 -18.78 2.13 8.09
CA ALA A 199 -18.85 1.32 9.31
C ALA A 199 -18.65 2.16 10.59
N ILE A 200 -17.71 3.12 10.59
CA ILE A 200 -17.51 4.06 11.70
C ILE A 200 -18.76 4.90 11.94
N LEU A 201 -19.36 5.45 10.87
CA LEU A 201 -20.58 6.25 10.99
C LEU A 201 -21.75 5.44 11.57
N GLU A 202 -21.90 4.19 11.18
CA GLU A 202 -22.93 3.31 11.74
C GLU A 202 -22.63 2.97 13.21
N ALA A 203 -21.41 2.59 13.57
CA ALA A 203 -21.04 2.32 14.96
C ALA A 203 -21.29 3.55 15.86
N LYS A 204 -20.95 4.76 15.39
CA LYS A 204 -21.23 6.01 16.14
C LYS A 204 -22.72 6.26 16.35
N LYS A 205 -23.60 5.93 15.40
CA LYS A 205 -25.05 6.02 15.59
C LYS A 205 -25.55 5.12 16.72
N HIS A 206 -24.86 4.01 16.97
CA HIS A 206 -25.14 3.08 18.08
C HIS A 206 -24.33 3.40 19.36
N GLY A 207 -23.75 4.61 19.44
CA GLY A 207 -23.11 5.13 20.63
C GLY A 207 -21.63 4.80 20.80
N ALA A 208 -20.98 4.22 19.79
CA ALA A 208 -19.55 3.95 19.84
C ALA A 208 -18.73 5.23 20.00
N LYS A 209 -17.69 5.17 20.85
CA LYS A 209 -16.72 6.24 21.04
C LYS A 209 -15.68 6.21 19.91
N LEU A 210 -15.16 7.38 19.56
CA LEU A 210 -14.12 7.52 18.54
C LEU A 210 -12.93 8.28 19.12
N ILE A 211 -11.77 7.61 19.17
CA ILE A 211 -10.48 8.19 19.51
C ILE A 211 -9.69 8.34 18.21
N VAL A 212 -9.10 9.50 17.97
CA VAL A 212 -8.23 9.73 16.80
C VAL A 212 -6.89 10.26 17.24
N VAL A 213 -5.83 9.55 16.88
CA VAL A 213 -4.43 9.91 17.08
C VAL A 213 -3.86 10.36 15.74
N ASP A 214 -3.69 11.66 15.57
CA ASP A 214 -3.19 12.25 14.32
C ASP A 214 -2.65 13.66 14.62
N PRO A 215 -1.47 14.05 14.10
CA PRO A 215 -0.93 15.40 14.31
C PRO A 215 -1.83 16.50 13.71
N CYS A 216 -2.64 16.14 12.72
CA CYS A 216 -3.59 17.06 12.08
C CYS A 216 -5.03 16.75 12.50
N ARG A 217 -5.84 17.78 12.73
CA ARG A 217 -7.27 17.60 12.97
C ARG A 217 -7.99 17.34 11.66
N THR A 218 -7.90 16.08 11.20
CA THR A 218 -8.51 15.57 9.97
C THR A 218 -10.04 15.55 10.05
N LYS A 219 -10.72 15.05 9.00
CA LYS A 219 -12.19 14.86 9.05
C LYS A 219 -12.58 13.87 10.14
N SER A 220 -11.85 12.75 10.26
CA SER A 220 -12.08 11.76 11.33
C SER A 220 -11.83 12.39 12.71
N ALA A 221 -10.75 13.12 12.88
CA ALA A 221 -10.42 13.82 14.13
C ALA A 221 -11.46 14.89 14.50
N SER A 222 -12.08 15.53 13.52
CA SER A 222 -13.15 16.52 13.76
C SER A 222 -14.47 15.89 14.22
N MET A 223 -14.64 14.56 14.04
CA MET A 223 -15.79 13.78 14.50
C MET A 223 -15.48 12.99 15.77
N ALA A 224 -14.25 12.98 16.23
CA ALA A 224 -13.81 12.20 17.38
C ALA A 224 -14.43 12.70 18.69
N ASP A 225 -14.70 11.76 19.60
CA ASP A 225 -14.98 12.08 21.00
C ASP A 225 -13.70 12.52 21.70
N LEU A 226 -12.53 12.03 21.24
CA LEU A 226 -11.22 12.42 21.73
C LEU A 226 -10.21 12.48 20.58
N TRP A 227 -9.56 13.64 20.41
CA TRP A 227 -8.47 13.82 19.46
C TRP A 227 -7.15 14.04 20.18
N LEU A 228 -6.13 13.25 19.82
CA LEU A 228 -4.78 13.33 20.37
C LEU A 228 -3.83 13.88 19.29
N PRO A 229 -3.47 15.19 19.33
CA PRO A 229 -2.51 15.80 18.41
C PRO A 229 -1.07 15.41 18.76
N VAL A 230 -0.72 14.15 18.52
CA VAL A 230 0.57 13.58 18.86
C VAL A 230 1.69 14.17 18.00
N ARG A 231 2.88 14.35 18.55
CA ARG A 231 4.07 14.64 17.73
C ARG A 231 4.33 13.49 16.77
N PRO A 232 4.68 13.77 15.50
CA PRO A 232 4.97 12.71 14.52
C PRO A 232 6.00 11.69 15.02
N ALA A 233 5.75 10.40 14.78
CA ALA A 233 6.58 9.25 15.14
C ALA A 233 6.79 9.02 16.65
N THR A 234 5.90 9.51 17.53
CA THR A 234 5.94 9.22 18.96
C THR A 234 4.83 8.27 19.43
N ASP A 235 4.16 7.62 18.51
CA ASP A 235 3.00 6.76 18.75
C ASP A 235 3.31 5.58 19.66
N SER A 236 4.52 5.00 19.59
CA SER A 236 4.93 3.90 20.48
C SER A 236 4.99 4.35 21.94
N ALA A 237 5.48 5.55 22.20
CA ALA A 237 5.51 6.12 23.57
C ALA A 237 4.08 6.39 24.09
N LEU A 238 3.20 6.94 23.24
CA LEU A 238 1.79 7.14 23.57
C LEU A 238 1.13 5.82 23.99
N LEU A 239 1.27 4.78 23.16
CA LEU A 239 0.65 3.48 23.39
C LEU A 239 1.20 2.81 24.66
N LEU A 240 2.52 2.91 24.91
CA LEU A 240 3.12 2.42 26.16
C LEU A 240 2.56 3.16 27.38
N GLY A 241 2.39 4.49 27.29
CA GLY A 241 1.73 5.26 28.35
C GLY A 241 0.26 4.87 28.56
N MET A 242 -0.49 4.62 27.49
CA MET A 242 -1.88 4.13 27.59
C MET A 242 -1.93 2.74 28.23
N ILE A 243 -1.03 1.83 27.85
CA ILE A 243 -0.93 0.47 28.46
C ILE A 243 -0.61 0.62 29.95
N GLY A 244 0.32 1.51 30.33
CA GLY A 244 0.62 1.79 31.75
C GLY A 244 -0.62 2.20 32.53
N VAL A 245 -1.42 3.14 32.02
CA VAL A 245 -2.69 3.56 32.68
C VAL A 245 -3.66 2.39 32.80
N VAL A 246 -3.81 1.58 31.74
CA VAL A 246 -4.72 0.41 31.76
C VAL A 246 -4.29 -0.60 32.82
N VAL A 247 -3.00 -0.81 33.00
CA VAL A 247 -2.44 -1.71 34.01
C VAL A 247 -2.57 -1.12 35.42
N ASP A 248 -2.12 0.12 35.62
CA ASP A 248 -2.11 0.78 36.94
C ASP A 248 -3.55 0.93 37.51
N GLU A 249 -4.54 1.12 36.66
CA GLU A 249 -5.95 1.24 37.05
C GLU A 249 -6.70 -0.08 36.99
N GLU A 250 -6.02 -1.20 36.75
CA GLU A 250 -6.62 -2.56 36.64
C GLU A 250 -7.78 -2.66 35.62
N LEU A 251 -7.70 -1.90 34.51
CA LEU A 251 -8.74 -1.87 33.46
C LEU A 251 -8.60 -2.98 32.42
N TYR A 252 -7.55 -3.78 32.49
CA TYR A 252 -7.32 -4.91 31.58
C TYR A 252 -8.20 -6.12 31.90
N ASP A 253 -8.32 -7.06 30.97
CA ASP A 253 -9.01 -8.33 31.14
C ASP A 253 -8.08 -9.33 31.83
N LYS A 254 -8.21 -9.45 33.17
CA LYS A 254 -7.33 -10.28 34.00
C LYS A 254 -7.36 -11.75 33.60
N GLU A 255 -8.54 -12.28 33.28
CA GLU A 255 -8.71 -13.69 32.90
C GLU A 255 -8.05 -13.96 31.55
N PHE A 256 -8.26 -13.08 30.56
CA PHE A 256 -7.64 -13.22 29.25
C PHE A 256 -6.11 -13.11 29.35
N VAL A 257 -5.60 -12.15 30.11
CA VAL A 257 -4.15 -11.95 30.30
C VAL A 257 -3.50 -13.17 30.94
N GLU A 258 -4.04 -13.67 32.03
CA GLU A 258 -3.51 -14.83 32.74
C GLU A 258 -3.48 -16.09 31.85
N LYS A 259 -4.57 -16.33 31.14
CA LYS A 259 -4.74 -17.55 30.37
C LYS A 259 -4.10 -17.49 28.98
N TRP A 260 -4.22 -16.36 28.29
CA TRP A 260 -3.92 -16.24 26.87
C TRP A 260 -2.79 -15.27 26.49
N CYS A 261 -2.16 -14.57 27.43
CA CYS A 261 -1.01 -13.73 27.16
C CYS A 261 0.29 -14.37 27.63
N TYR A 262 1.37 -14.11 26.87
CA TYR A 262 2.74 -14.50 27.22
C TYR A 262 3.59 -13.25 27.38
N GLY A 263 4.43 -13.19 28.43
CA GLY A 263 5.37 -12.10 28.66
C GLY A 263 4.75 -10.88 29.36
N PHE A 264 3.69 -11.07 30.18
CA PHE A 264 3.04 -9.94 30.85
C PHE A 264 3.94 -9.33 31.95
N GLU A 265 4.63 -10.14 32.73
CA GLU A 265 5.52 -9.64 33.79
C GLU A 265 6.69 -8.82 33.22
N GLU A 266 7.30 -9.29 32.13
CA GLU A 266 8.35 -8.55 31.45
C GLU A 266 7.81 -7.23 30.83
N MET A 267 6.54 -7.23 30.40
CA MET A 267 5.89 -6.00 29.95
C MET A 267 5.69 -5.02 31.11
N LEU A 268 5.33 -5.49 32.31
CA LEU A 268 5.23 -4.63 33.51
C LEU A 268 6.58 -3.94 33.82
N GLU A 269 7.69 -4.67 33.71
CA GLU A 269 9.03 -4.07 33.90
C GLU A 269 9.32 -3.00 32.84
N ARG A 270 8.97 -3.26 31.57
CA ARG A 270 9.12 -2.27 30.49
C ARG A 270 8.32 -0.99 30.74
N LEU A 271 7.10 -1.10 31.26
CA LEU A 271 6.24 0.07 31.53
C LEU A 271 6.84 1.05 32.55
N LYS A 272 7.69 0.58 33.47
CA LYS A 272 8.38 1.47 34.43
C LYS A 272 9.27 2.51 33.74
N GLU A 273 9.71 2.24 32.51
CA GLU A 273 10.47 3.20 31.72
C GLU A 273 9.60 4.32 31.13
N TYR A 274 8.26 4.18 31.14
CA TYR A 274 7.31 5.05 30.48
C TYR A 274 6.29 5.68 31.42
N PRO A 275 6.73 6.33 32.54
CA PRO A 275 5.80 7.04 33.41
C PRO A 275 5.15 8.21 32.64
N LEU A 276 3.91 8.56 32.97
CA LEU A 276 3.13 9.58 32.24
C LEU A 276 3.86 10.91 32.00
N PRO A 277 4.65 11.46 32.94
CA PRO A 277 5.40 12.69 32.70
C PRO A 277 6.40 12.55 31.54
N ARG A 278 7.12 11.41 31.43
CA ARG A 278 8.03 11.13 30.32
C ARG A 278 7.28 10.95 29.01
N VAL A 279 6.17 10.22 29.02
CA VAL A 279 5.32 10.05 27.82
C VAL A 279 4.78 11.41 27.36
N SER A 280 4.34 12.26 28.26
CA SER A 280 3.88 13.62 27.97
C SER A 280 4.97 14.46 27.29
N GLU A 281 6.20 14.42 27.81
CA GLU A 281 7.35 15.10 27.23
C GLU A 281 7.63 14.64 25.80
N ILE A 282 7.66 13.32 25.56
CA ILE A 282 7.92 12.73 24.26
C ILE A 282 6.81 13.10 23.26
N THR A 283 5.56 12.88 23.63
CA THR A 283 4.40 12.98 22.73
C THR A 283 3.88 14.40 22.53
N GLY A 284 4.15 15.30 23.48
CA GLY A 284 3.56 16.63 23.53
C GLY A 284 2.12 16.67 24.06
N LEU A 285 1.57 15.54 24.49
CA LEU A 285 0.22 15.43 25.03
C LEU A 285 0.23 15.62 26.56
N SER A 286 -0.84 16.20 27.11
CA SER A 286 -0.97 16.27 28.56
C SER A 286 -1.20 14.87 29.17
N PRO A 287 -0.71 14.60 30.40
CA PRO A 287 -0.98 13.34 31.10
C PRO A 287 -2.47 13.00 31.17
N GLY A 288 -3.33 14.00 31.44
CA GLY A 288 -4.79 13.81 31.50
C GLY A 288 -5.38 13.33 30.19
N LEU A 289 -4.94 13.87 29.06
CA LEU A 289 -5.42 13.46 27.75
C LEU A 289 -5.03 12.00 27.43
N ILE A 290 -3.82 11.58 27.84
CA ILE A 290 -3.36 10.19 27.69
C ILE A 290 -4.20 9.24 28.56
N GLN A 291 -4.45 9.63 29.81
CA GLN A 291 -5.32 8.88 30.75
C GLN A 291 -6.74 8.74 30.21
N ASP A 292 -7.33 9.84 29.70
CA ASP A 292 -8.70 9.82 29.17
C ASP A 292 -8.81 8.90 27.95
N ALA A 293 -7.79 8.88 27.06
CA ALA A 293 -7.75 7.98 25.91
C ALA A 293 -7.66 6.52 26.35
N ALA A 294 -6.77 6.20 27.29
CA ALA A 294 -6.59 4.86 27.84
C ALA A 294 -7.90 4.35 28.50
N ARG A 295 -8.50 5.16 29.37
CA ARG A 295 -9.76 4.86 30.06
C ARG A 295 -10.92 4.70 29.07
N MET A 296 -11.02 5.59 28.07
CA MET A 296 -12.06 5.52 27.04
C MET A 296 -11.96 4.21 26.27
N TYR A 297 -10.76 3.82 25.82
CA TYR A 297 -10.53 2.58 25.08
C TYR A 297 -10.82 1.35 25.92
N ALA A 298 -10.29 1.28 27.14
CA ALA A 298 -10.39 0.09 27.99
C ALA A 298 -11.79 -0.14 28.59
N ARG A 299 -12.56 0.93 28.84
CA ARG A 299 -13.90 0.82 29.45
C ARG A 299 -15.02 0.63 28.43
N ASN A 300 -14.80 0.95 27.14
CA ASN A 300 -15.81 0.79 26.09
C ASN A 300 -15.43 -0.40 25.20
N ARG A 301 -15.64 -1.61 25.68
CA ARG A 301 -15.35 -2.87 24.96
C ARG A 301 -16.62 -3.51 24.42
N PRO A 302 -16.58 -4.21 23.26
CA PRO A 302 -15.43 -4.48 22.43
C PRO A 302 -14.96 -3.24 21.65
N ALA A 303 -13.64 -3.13 21.44
CA ALA A 303 -13.00 -2.01 20.76
C ALA A 303 -12.15 -2.47 19.57
N CYS A 304 -12.10 -1.64 18.53
CA CYS A 304 -11.20 -1.81 17.40
C CYS A 304 -10.11 -0.74 17.41
N CYS A 305 -8.89 -1.11 17.00
CA CYS A 305 -7.79 -0.18 16.81
C CYS A 305 -7.23 -0.26 15.39
N MET A 306 -7.61 0.69 14.54
CA MET A 306 -7.15 0.77 13.16
C MET A 306 -5.82 1.51 13.06
N VAL A 307 -4.81 0.87 12.48
CA VAL A 307 -3.53 1.48 12.11
C VAL A 307 -3.60 1.97 10.65
N GLY A 308 -3.18 3.21 10.43
CA GLY A 308 -2.99 3.79 9.10
C GLY A 308 -1.51 3.88 8.70
N GLU A 309 -1.29 4.26 7.45
CA GLU A 309 0.04 4.42 6.87
C GLU A 309 0.87 5.50 7.61
N GLY A 310 0.23 6.38 8.36
CA GLY A 310 0.92 7.36 9.23
C GLY A 310 1.88 6.71 10.23
N ILE A 311 1.51 5.55 10.76
CA ILE A 311 2.34 4.75 11.68
C ILE A 311 3.39 3.96 10.91
N GLU A 312 3.02 3.33 9.80
CA GLU A 312 3.90 2.47 9.01
C GLU A 312 5.03 3.23 8.32
N HIS A 313 4.82 4.53 8.02
CA HIS A 313 5.83 5.44 7.47
C HIS A 313 6.72 6.08 8.55
N SER A 314 6.90 5.42 9.67
CA SER A 314 7.63 5.95 10.83
C SER A 314 8.87 5.12 11.14
N TYR A 315 9.88 5.77 11.70
CA TYR A 315 11.09 5.12 12.22
C TYR A 315 10.77 4.09 13.31
N SER A 316 9.72 4.31 14.10
CA SER A 316 9.26 3.40 15.16
C SER A 316 8.03 2.58 14.78
N SER A 317 7.84 2.26 13.50
CA SER A 317 6.64 1.57 12.99
C SER A 317 6.37 0.24 13.71
N ILE A 318 7.34 -0.66 13.78
CA ILE A 318 7.22 -1.97 14.44
C ILE A 318 6.89 -1.80 15.92
N GLN A 319 7.55 -0.87 16.58
CA GLN A 319 7.37 -0.61 18.02
C GLN A 319 5.94 -0.13 18.35
N ALA A 320 5.42 0.78 17.54
CA ALA A 320 4.07 1.31 17.72
C ALA A 320 3.00 0.24 17.42
N ILE A 321 3.20 -0.55 16.36
CA ILE A 321 2.27 -1.63 16.00
C ILE A 321 2.29 -2.75 17.04
N HIS A 322 3.45 -3.10 17.57
CA HIS A 322 3.56 -4.05 18.67
C HIS A 322 2.79 -3.60 19.91
N ALA A 323 3.06 -2.36 20.38
CA ALA A 323 2.35 -1.78 21.53
C ALA A 323 0.82 -1.70 21.29
N ARG A 324 0.39 -1.43 20.07
CA ARG A 324 -1.02 -1.44 19.69
C ARG A 324 -1.65 -2.82 19.87
N TRP A 325 -0.97 -3.90 19.46
CA TRP A 325 -1.48 -5.26 19.64
C TRP A 325 -1.54 -5.65 21.12
N ILE A 326 -0.55 -5.24 21.92
CA ILE A 326 -0.57 -5.42 23.38
C ILE A 326 -1.81 -4.75 23.98
N LEU A 327 -2.06 -3.47 23.66
CA LEU A 327 -3.22 -2.73 24.17
C LEU A 327 -4.54 -3.41 23.80
N SER A 328 -4.69 -3.85 22.55
CA SER A 328 -5.90 -4.57 22.11
C SER A 328 -6.08 -5.90 22.85
N ALA A 329 -4.99 -6.65 23.04
CA ALA A 329 -5.02 -7.95 23.68
C ALA A 329 -5.35 -7.86 25.17
N ILE A 330 -4.65 -7.02 25.94
CA ILE A 330 -4.90 -6.90 27.37
C ILE A 330 -6.30 -6.35 27.69
N CYS A 331 -6.92 -5.64 26.74
CA CYS A 331 -8.30 -5.21 26.83
C CYS A 331 -9.33 -6.27 26.36
N GLY A 332 -8.90 -7.48 25.97
CA GLY A 332 -9.81 -8.56 25.55
C GLY A 332 -10.52 -8.30 24.22
N ASN A 333 -9.91 -7.55 23.30
CA ASN A 333 -10.53 -7.15 22.03
C ASN A 333 -10.17 -8.08 20.85
N ILE A 334 -9.41 -9.16 21.07
CA ILE A 334 -8.97 -10.07 20.02
C ILE A 334 -9.96 -11.22 19.85
N ASP A 335 -10.32 -11.49 18.61
CA ASP A 335 -11.27 -12.53 18.16
C ASP A 335 -12.66 -12.42 18.80
N VAL A 336 -13.14 -11.19 18.95
CA VAL A 336 -14.48 -10.85 19.45
C VAL A 336 -15.24 -9.98 18.47
N LYS A 337 -16.57 -10.20 18.35
CA LYS A 337 -17.45 -9.40 17.49
C LYS A 337 -17.50 -7.94 17.97
N GLY A 338 -17.43 -6.99 17.05
CA GLY A 338 -17.27 -5.57 17.40
C GLY A 338 -15.86 -5.16 17.77
N GLY A 339 -14.94 -6.11 17.93
CA GLY A 339 -13.50 -5.96 18.10
C GLY A 339 -12.74 -6.40 16.85
N GLU A 340 -11.74 -7.24 17.00
CA GLU A 340 -10.82 -7.66 15.93
C GLU A 340 -10.91 -9.17 15.71
N ILE A 341 -11.51 -9.59 14.58
CA ILE A 341 -11.82 -11.01 14.30
C ILE A 341 -10.75 -11.65 13.42
N GLN A 342 -10.25 -12.81 13.82
CA GLN A 342 -9.42 -13.67 12.99
C GLN A 342 -10.29 -14.50 12.05
N MET A 343 -10.27 -14.21 10.75
CA MET A 343 -11.18 -14.86 9.78
C MET A 343 -10.73 -16.24 9.28
N GLY A 344 -9.49 -16.60 9.45
CA GLY A 344 -8.92 -17.83 8.88
C GLY A 344 -8.78 -17.79 7.34
N PRO A 345 -8.27 -18.88 6.74
CA PRO A 345 -8.13 -18.99 5.29
C PRO A 345 -9.44 -18.81 4.54
N PRO A 346 -9.45 -18.22 3.33
CA PRO A 346 -10.68 -17.96 2.58
C PRO A 346 -11.34 -19.19 1.97
N GLY A 347 -10.65 -20.35 1.91
CA GLY A 347 -11.18 -21.63 1.43
C GLY A 347 -10.99 -21.91 -0.05
N PHE A 348 -10.61 -20.94 -0.87
CA PHE A 348 -10.15 -21.18 -2.24
C PHE A 348 -8.63 -21.41 -2.28
N VAL A 349 -8.07 -21.82 -3.43
CA VAL A 349 -6.62 -21.97 -3.58
C VAL A 349 -5.95 -20.62 -3.32
N PRO A 350 -5.16 -20.49 -2.25
CA PRO A 350 -4.64 -19.19 -1.82
C PRO A 350 -3.60 -18.65 -2.78
N THR A 351 -3.42 -17.34 -2.79
CA THR A 351 -2.42 -16.64 -3.62
C THR A 351 -1.04 -17.25 -3.46
N ARG A 352 -0.67 -17.62 -2.24
CA ARG A 352 0.62 -18.22 -1.93
C ARG A 352 0.92 -19.52 -2.71
N ASP A 353 -0.07 -20.39 -2.90
CA ASP A 353 0.11 -21.60 -3.68
C ASP A 353 0.26 -21.29 -5.17
N MET A 354 -0.31 -20.15 -5.60
CA MET A 354 -0.13 -19.63 -6.95
C MET A 354 1.28 -19.07 -7.20
N GLU A 355 1.94 -18.55 -6.17
CA GLU A 355 3.29 -17.99 -6.25
C GLU A 355 4.39 -19.05 -6.45
N LEU A 356 4.15 -20.32 -6.12
CA LEU A 356 5.17 -21.39 -6.09
C LEU A 356 6.43 -20.98 -5.28
N TRP A 357 6.22 -20.36 -4.14
CA TRP A 357 7.29 -19.81 -3.29
C TRP A 357 8.34 -20.87 -2.86
N ASP A 358 7.93 -22.12 -2.73
CA ASP A 358 8.74 -23.27 -2.34
C ASP A 358 9.66 -23.74 -3.49
N ARG A 359 9.43 -23.30 -4.72
CA ARG A 359 10.31 -23.57 -5.87
C ARG A 359 11.59 -22.73 -5.84
N LEU A 360 11.60 -21.61 -5.11
CA LEU A 360 12.81 -20.84 -4.89
C LEU A 360 13.56 -21.39 -3.65
N PRO A 361 14.78 -21.90 -3.80
CA PRO A 361 15.53 -22.45 -2.68
C PRO A 361 15.79 -21.43 -1.56
N ALA A 362 15.82 -21.87 -0.32
CA ALA A 362 16.12 -21.00 0.84
C ALA A 362 17.44 -20.23 0.68
N SER A 363 18.46 -20.82 0.02
CA SER A 363 19.72 -20.16 -0.28
C SER A 363 19.56 -18.97 -1.22
N GLN A 364 18.58 -18.98 -2.12
CA GLN A 364 18.25 -17.85 -2.98
C GLN A 364 17.41 -16.81 -2.23
N TRP A 365 16.40 -17.23 -1.45
CA TRP A 365 15.64 -16.32 -0.59
C TRP A 365 16.53 -15.50 0.33
N LYS A 366 17.59 -16.10 0.90
CA LYS A 366 18.56 -15.40 1.77
C LYS A 366 19.42 -14.36 1.05
N LYS A 367 19.42 -14.34 -0.29
CA LYS A 367 20.07 -13.28 -1.09
C LYS A 367 19.18 -12.03 -1.25
N MET A 368 17.93 -12.05 -0.81
CA MET A 368 17.02 -10.93 -0.92
C MET A 368 17.65 -9.63 -0.40
N ILE A 369 17.62 -8.59 -1.22
CA ILE A 369 18.28 -7.31 -0.89
C ILE A 369 17.67 -6.69 0.36
N GLY A 370 18.53 -6.40 1.35
CA GLY A 370 18.16 -5.80 2.63
C GLY A 370 17.71 -6.78 3.71
N ALA A 371 17.55 -8.09 3.41
CA ALA A 371 17.07 -9.09 4.38
C ALA A 371 18.02 -9.31 5.56
N ASN A 372 19.33 -9.16 5.35
CA ASN A 372 20.35 -9.28 6.40
C ASN A 372 20.33 -8.12 7.41
N ARG A 373 19.83 -6.95 7.01
CA ARG A 373 19.72 -5.76 7.85
C ARG A 373 18.33 -5.65 8.48
N PHE A 374 17.29 -5.83 7.69
CA PHE A 374 15.88 -5.65 8.07
C PHE A 374 15.20 -7.02 8.18
N ARG A 375 15.48 -7.74 9.26
CA ARG A 375 15.24 -9.17 9.37
C ARG A 375 13.77 -9.56 9.55
N VAL A 376 12.91 -8.65 10.00
CA VAL A 376 11.48 -8.91 10.20
C VAL A 376 10.76 -9.23 8.88
N SER A 377 11.21 -8.63 7.76
CA SER A 377 10.72 -8.99 6.42
C SER A 377 11.74 -9.87 5.69
N SER A 378 12.20 -10.94 6.31
CA SER A 378 13.14 -11.90 5.73
C SER A 378 12.51 -13.28 5.58
N TYR A 379 13.14 -14.13 4.77
CA TYR A 379 12.73 -15.53 4.63
C TYR A 379 12.72 -16.27 5.96
N ASP A 380 13.73 -16.05 6.83
CA ASP A 380 13.82 -16.72 8.12
C ASP A 380 12.65 -16.34 9.02
N ALA A 381 12.31 -15.05 9.12
CA ALA A 381 11.16 -14.57 9.87
C ALA A 381 9.85 -15.18 9.33
N GLN A 382 9.65 -15.09 8.01
CA GLN A 382 8.43 -15.59 7.39
C GLN A 382 8.27 -17.10 7.53
N SER A 383 9.36 -17.87 7.48
CA SER A 383 9.32 -19.32 7.70
C SER A 383 8.82 -19.68 9.11
N MET A 384 9.26 -18.94 10.14
CA MET A 384 8.78 -19.13 11.51
C MET A 384 7.28 -18.79 11.65
N LEU A 385 6.87 -17.63 11.15
CA LEU A 385 5.49 -17.18 11.21
C LEU A 385 4.55 -18.15 10.49
N MET A 386 4.92 -18.58 9.31
CA MET A 386 4.15 -19.53 8.50
C MET A 386 3.98 -20.89 9.19
N GLN A 387 5.03 -21.41 9.81
CA GLN A 387 4.97 -22.67 10.56
C GLN A 387 3.95 -22.57 11.70
N ASN A 388 3.99 -21.47 12.46
CA ASN A 388 3.09 -21.24 13.57
C ASN A 388 1.63 -21.09 13.12
N ILE A 389 1.37 -20.29 12.09
CA ILE A 389 0.04 -20.06 11.54
C ILE A 389 -0.55 -21.34 10.95
N THR A 390 0.24 -22.09 10.16
CA THR A 390 -0.21 -23.36 9.55
C THR A 390 -0.57 -24.40 10.61
N ARG A 391 0.15 -24.45 11.74
CA ARG A 391 -0.17 -25.36 12.84
C ARG A 391 -1.60 -25.15 13.38
N VAL A 392 -2.06 -23.91 13.45
CA VAL A 392 -3.36 -23.55 14.03
C VAL A 392 -4.46 -23.54 12.96
N TRP A 393 -4.15 -23.01 11.77
CA TRP A 393 -5.16 -22.79 10.74
C TRP A 393 -5.18 -23.86 9.64
N GLY A 394 -4.26 -24.84 9.67
CA GLY A 394 -4.14 -25.92 8.68
C GLY A 394 -3.59 -25.48 7.32
N ALA A 395 -3.42 -24.19 7.12
CA ALA A 395 -2.85 -23.60 5.92
C ALA A 395 -2.19 -22.25 6.24
N PRO A 396 -1.18 -21.84 5.48
CA PRO A 396 -0.67 -20.48 5.54
C PRO A 396 -1.75 -19.51 5.07
N VAL A 397 -1.91 -18.43 5.81
CA VAL A 397 -2.95 -17.42 5.53
C VAL A 397 -2.39 -16.27 4.70
N ASN A 398 -1.09 -15.99 4.83
CA ASN A 398 -0.44 -14.84 4.21
C ASN A 398 0.39 -15.22 2.99
N GLU A 399 0.57 -14.28 2.10
CA GLU A 399 1.28 -14.37 0.85
C GLU A 399 2.76 -14.07 1.06
N MET A 400 3.66 -14.88 0.52
CA MET A 400 5.11 -14.61 0.60
C MET A 400 5.47 -13.32 -0.12
N PHE A 401 4.80 -13.03 -1.22
CA PHE A 401 4.98 -11.78 -1.97
C PHE A 401 4.82 -10.54 -1.09
N HIS A 402 3.82 -10.49 -0.22
CA HIS A 402 3.57 -9.32 0.62
C HIS A 402 4.48 -9.22 1.85
N GLN A 403 5.08 -10.30 2.27
CA GLN A 403 5.83 -10.34 3.52
C GLN A 403 7.35 -10.44 3.32
N CYS A 404 7.79 -11.07 2.23
CA CYS A 404 9.18 -11.17 1.83
C CYS A 404 9.46 -10.25 0.64
N GLN A 405 9.69 -8.96 0.89
CA GLN A 405 10.07 -8.02 -0.16
C GLN A 405 11.47 -7.46 0.10
N SER A 406 12.22 -7.28 -0.99
CA SER A 406 13.49 -6.56 -0.96
C SER A 406 13.30 -5.13 -0.44
N HIS A 407 14.29 -4.61 0.25
CA HIS A 407 14.27 -3.21 0.67
C HIS A 407 14.46 -2.31 -0.54
N THR A 408 13.39 -1.65 -0.98
CA THR A 408 13.34 -0.91 -2.24
C THR A 408 14.44 0.15 -2.39
N PRO A 409 14.72 1.03 -1.39
CA PRO A 409 15.84 1.97 -1.51
C PRO A 409 17.19 1.27 -1.68
N SER A 410 17.45 0.18 -0.92
CA SER A 410 18.68 -0.60 -1.06
C SER A 410 18.81 -1.27 -2.44
N ALA A 411 17.69 -1.65 -3.06
CA ALA A 411 17.71 -2.25 -4.39
C ALA A 411 18.10 -1.22 -5.46
N TYR A 412 17.61 0.01 -5.39
CA TYR A 412 18.07 1.08 -6.28
C TYR A 412 19.55 1.40 -6.06
N GLN A 413 20.02 1.44 -4.83
CA GLN A 413 21.46 1.57 -4.52
C GLN A 413 22.25 0.36 -5.05
N THR A 414 21.70 -0.84 -5.02
CA THR A 414 22.32 -2.03 -5.63
C THR A 414 22.48 -1.89 -7.14
N ILE A 415 21.49 -1.32 -7.85
CA ILE A 415 21.60 -1.04 -9.29
C ILE A 415 22.76 -0.06 -9.56
N ILE A 416 22.90 0.98 -8.74
CA ILE A 416 23.97 1.99 -8.89
C ILE A 416 25.35 1.38 -8.62
N THR A 417 25.49 0.62 -7.54
CA THR A 417 26.79 0.18 -7.00
C THR A 417 27.22 -1.21 -7.48
N GLY A 418 26.27 -2.10 -7.76
CA GLY A 418 26.50 -3.52 -8.02
C GLY A 418 26.74 -4.36 -6.77
N VAL A 419 26.47 -3.83 -5.56
CA VAL A 419 26.70 -4.51 -4.28
C VAL A 419 25.36 -4.76 -3.59
N PRO A 420 25.10 -5.98 -3.05
CA PRO A 420 26.00 -7.13 -2.82
C PRO A 420 26.24 -7.99 -4.08
N TYR A 421 25.46 -7.85 -5.11
CA TYR A 421 25.59 -8.53 -6.41
C TYR A 421 24.96 -7.64 -7.51
N PRO A 422 25.26 -7.87 -8.80
CA PRO A 422 24.69 -7.06 -9.88
C PRO A 422 23.17 -7.26 -10.01
N LEU A 423 22.36 -6.22 -9.75
CA LEU A 423 20.95 -6.15 -10.12
C LEU A 423 20.85 -5.44 -11.46
N THR A 424 20.79 -6.20 -12.56
CA THR A 424 20.98 -5.67 -13.92
C THR A 424 19.71 -5.61 -14.75
N ALA A 425 18.63 -6.23 -14.27
CA ALA A 425 17.32 -6.17 -14.91
C ALA A 425 16.24 -5.74 -13.91
N LEU A 426 15.35 -4.87 -14.34
CA LEU A 426 14.22 -4.40 -13.56
C LEU A 426 12.94 -4.46 -14.38
N PHE A 427 11.89 -5.03 -13.79
CA PHE A 427 10.55 -5.03 -14.32
C PHE A 427 9.66 -4.17 -13.43
N THR A 428 8.95 -3.17 -13.98
CA THR A 428 8.03 -2.32 -13.22
C THR A 428 6.59 -2.57 -13.68
N SER A 429 5.71 -2.91 -12.74
CA SER A 429 4.27 -3.04 -12.96
C SER A 429 3.49 -2.33 -11.86
N HIS A 430 2.35 -1.72 -12.19
CA HIS A 430 1.48 -1.04 -11.22
C HIS A 430 2.19 0.06 -10.40
N SER A 431 3.31 0.59 -10.87
CA SER A 431 4.14 1.56 -10.15
C SER A 431 4.72 2.62 -11.08
N ASN A 432 4.99 3.79 -10.51
CA ASN A 432 5.72 4.88 -11.16
C ASN A 432 6.88 5.30 -10.24
N PRO A 433 7.97 4.50 -10.16
CA PRO A 433 9.05 4.68 -9.20
C PRO A 433 9.64 6.09 -9.13
N MET A 434 9.80 6.76 -10.27
CA MET A 434 10.28 8.15 -10.32
C MET A 434 9.44 9.13 -9.49
N VAL A 435 8.19 8.77 -9.17
CA VAL A 435 7.25 9.63 -8.46
C VAL A 435 6.81 9.03 -7.13
N THR A 436 6.70 7.70 -7.06
CA THR A 436 6.14 7.01 -5.89
C THR A 436 7.19 6.52 -4.91
N GLU A 437 8.42 6.24 -5.38
CA GLU A 437 9.49 5.79 -4.49
C GLU A 437 10.19 6.97 -3.81
N ILE A 438 10.73 6.68 -2.63
CA ILE A 438 11.51 7.63 -1.85
C ILE A 438 12.82 7.99 -2.57
N ALA A 439 13.34 9.20 -2.32
CA ALA A 439 14.61 9.68 -2.88
C ALA A 439 14.65 9.62 -4.43
N THR A 440 13.74 10.36 -5.08
CA THR A 440 13.59 10.43 -6.55
C THR A 440 14.91 10.53 -7.30
N LYS A 441 15.92 11.25 -6.75
CA LYS A 441 17.25 11.38 -7.37
C LYS A 441 17.97 10.05 -7.46
N SER A 442 17.97 9.25 -6.39
CA SER A 442 18.59 7.92 -6.39
C SER A 442 17.86 6.95 -7.31
N VAL A 443 16.52 7.05 -7.39
CA VAL A 443 15.73 6.28 -8.37
C VAL A 443 16.14 6.65 -9.79
N TYR A 444 16.24 7.94 -10.10
CA TYR A 444 16.69 8.42 -11.41
C TYR A 444 18.09 7.92 -11.76
N GLU A 445 19.07 8.05 -10.84
CA GLU A 445 20.43 7.56 -11.02
C GLU A 445 20.46 6.06 -11.30
N ALA A 446 19.66 5.27 -10.58
CA ALA A 446 19.55 3.83 -10.79
C ALA A 446 18.97 3.50 -12.18
N LEU A 447 17.87 4.15 -12.57
CA LEU A 447 17.23 3.91 -13.87
C LEU A 447 18.11 4.36 -15.05
N LYS A 448 18.98 5.35 -14.85
CA LYS A 448 19.98 5.82 -15.86
C LYS A 448 21.31 5.07 -15.79
N SER A 449 21.50 4.22 -14.76
CA SER A 449 22.77 3.52 -14.56
C SER A 449 23.13 2.64 -15.76
N PRO A 450 24.36 2.66 -16.25
CA PRO A 450 24.84 1.73 -17.28
C PRO A 450 24.89 0.27 -16.78
N ARG A 451 24.74 0.05 -15.47
CA ARG A 451 24.64 -1.30 -14.90
C ARG A 451 23.25 -1.90 -15.07
N LEU A 452 22.21 -1.07 -15.25
CA LEU A 452 20.85 -1.53 -15.55
C LEU A 452 20.76 -1.86 -17.05
N LEU A 453 20.93 -3.12 -17.40
CA LEU A 453 21.02 -3.59 -18.77
C LEU A 453 19.66 -3.84 -19.43
N LEU A 454 18.62 -4.00 -18.60
CA LEU A 454 17.25 -4.17 -19.07
C LEU A 454 16.27 -3.49 -18.08
N TYR A 455 15.46 -2.58 -18.61
CA TYR A 455 14.36 -1.98 -17.86
C TYR A 455 13.05 -2.08 -18.64
N VAL A 456 12.09 -2.83 -18.11
CA VAL A 456 10.78 -3.06 -18.72
C VAL A 456 9.69 -2.45 -17.83
N VAL A 457 8.77 -1.71 -18.44
CA VAL A 457 7.64 -1.08 -17.73
C VAL A 457 6.32 -1.55 -18.35
N ASN A 458 5.41 -2.08 -17.52
CA ASN A 458 4.04 -2.38 -17.89
C ASN A 458 3.15 -1.24 -17.38
N GLU A 459 2.57 -0.43 -18.29
CA GLU A 459 1.91 0.83 -17.92
C GLU A 459 0.76 1.19 -18.88
N PHE A 460 -0.18 2.01 -18.38
CA PHE A 460 -1.27 2.58 -19.18
C PHE A 460 -0.85 3.80 -19.99
N PHE A 461 0.06 4.58 -19.45
CA PHE A 461 0.46 5.89 -19.99
C PHE A 461 1.99 6.02 -19.99
N MET A 462 2.49 6.96 -20.78
CA MET A 462 3.88 7.36 -20.67
C MET A 462 4.03 8.19 -19.39
N THR A 463 4.62 7.58 -18.37
CA THR A 463 4.91 8.17 -17.06
C THR A 463 6.39 8.53 -16.96
N PRO A 464 6.83 9.37 -16.00
CA PRO A 464 8.25 9.64 -15.78
C PRO A 464 9.14 8.39 -15.72
N SER A 465 8.61 7.30 -15.16
CA SER A 465 9.34 6.02 -15.12
C SER A 465 9.36 5.30 -16.46
N ALA A 466 8.25 5.35 -17.21
CA ALA A 466 8.15 4.74 -18.52
C ALA A 466 9.08 5.41 -19.55
N GLU A 467 9.29 6.73 -19.44
CA GLU A 467 10.21 7.46 -20.33
C GLU A 467 11.67 6.98 -20.23
N LEU A 468 12.04 6.37 -19.11
CA LEU A 468 13.38 5.80 -18.88
C LEU A 468 13.48 4.32 -19.21
N ALA A 469 12.42 3.67 -19.72
CA ALA A 469 12.41 2.23 -20.00
C ALA A 469 13.13 1.87 -21.31
N ASP A 470 13.50 0.59 -21.44
CA ASP A 470 13.91 -0.02 -22.71
C ASP A 470 12.72 -0.54 -23.50
N TYR A 471 11.70 -1.04 -22.75
CA TYR A 471 10.41 -1.49 -23.29
C TYR A 471 9.27 -0.97 -22.43
N VAL A 472 8.21 -0.49 -23.09
CA VAL A 472 6.94 -0.17 -22.44
C VAL A 472 5.87 -1.11 -23.01
N LEU A 473 5.27 -1.92 -22.15
CA LEU A 473 4.23 -2.88 -22.49
C LEU A 473 2.87 -2.32 -22.06
N PRO A 474 1.86 -2.28 -22.95
CA PRO A 474 0.54 -1.77 -22.61
C PRO A 474 -0.19 -2.68 -21.62
N SER A 475 -0.77 -2.11 -20.58
CA SER A 475 -1.47 -2.81 -19.52
C SER A 475 -2.98 -2.86 -19.77
N ALA A 476 -3.62 -3.99 -19.37
CA ALA A 476 -5.06 -4.11 -19.31
C ALA A 476 -5.63 -3.49 -18.03
N THR A 477 -6.75 -2.78 -18.16
CA THR A 477 -7.45 -2.24 -17.00
C THR A 477 -8.24 -3.32 -16.26
N TRP A 478 -8.66 -3.02 -15.04
CA TRP A 478 -9.49 -3.94 -14.26
C TRP A 478 -10.87 -4.22 -14.89
N LEU A 479 -11.38 -3.41 -15.83
CA LEU A 479 -12.61 -3.69 -16.58
C LEU A 479 -12.41 -4.69 -17.72
N GLU A 480 -11.18 -4.88 -18.17
CA GLU A 480 -10.81 -5.72 -19.30
C GLU A 480 -10.38 -7.13 -18.88
N ARG A 481 -10.45 -7.43 -17.59
CA ARG A 481 -10.02 -8.73 -17.03
C ARG A 481 -10.97 -9.22 -15.95
N PRO A 482 -11.11 -10.55 -15.78
CA PRO A 482 -11.76 -11.14 -14.62
C PRO A 482 -10.86 -11.00 -13.40
N ASP A 483 -11.46 -11.17 -12.21
CA ASP A 483 -10.73 -11.06 -10.94
C ASP A 483 -11.37 -11.88 -9.83
N LEU A 484 -10.54 -12.30 -8.87
CA LEU A 484 -10.92 -12.94 -7.61
C LEU A 484 -10.22 -12.24 -6.46
N TRP A 485 -10.93 -11.85 -5.44
CA TRP A 485 -10.38 -11.18 -4.29
C TRP A 485 -11.04 -11.61 -2.98
N ALA A 486 -10.26 -11.81 -1.94
CA ALA A 486 -10.74 -12.18 -0.61
C ALA A 486 -10.12 -11.37 0.52
N PHE A 487 -9.26 -10.44 0.17
CA PHE A 487 -8.58 -9.63 1.16
C PHE A 487 -9.40 -8.39 1.46
N SER A 488 -9.90 -8.31 2.69
CA SER A 488 -10.50 -7.09 3.19
C SER A 488 -10.16 -6.95 4.65
N ASP A 489 -9.56 -5.85 4.99
CA ASP A 489 -9.29 -5.47 6.38
C ASP A 489 -10.61 -5.34 7.19
N TYR A 490 -11.78 -5.38 6.54
CA TYR A 490 -13.04 -4.86 7.09
C TYR A 490 -14.27 -5.73 6.90
N GLY A 491 -14.16 -7.03 6.74
CA GLY A 491 -15.42 -7.73 6.71
C GLY A 491 -15.46 -9.13 6.15
N GLY A 492 -14.34 -9.75 5.89
CA GLY A 492 -14.36 -11.18 5.58
C GLY A 492 -15.31 -11.56 4.45
N TYR A 493 -15.18 -10.93 3.27
CA TYR A 493 -15.92 -11.31 2.08
C TYR A 493 -15.00 -11.74 0.96
N ILE A 494 -15.55 -12.53 0.05
CA ILE A 494 -14.91 -12.96 -1.19
C ILE A 494 -15.75 -12.41 -2.32
N TRP A 495 -15.14 -11.75 -3.30
CA TRP A 495 -15.84 -11.35 -4.52
C TRP A 495 -15.10 -11.80 -5.77
N VAL A 496 -15.88 -11.98 -6.82
CA VAL A 496 -15.43 -12.33 -8.16
C VAL A 496 -16.08 -11.37 -9.15
N ARG A 497 -15.36 -10.99 -10.19
CA ARG A 497 -15.91 -10.24 -11.33
C ARG A 497 -15.45 -10.84 -12.64
N GLU A 498 -16.29 -10.72 -13.66
CA GLU A 498 -15.93 -10.97 -15.06
C GLU A 498 -15.40 -9.68 -15.71
N ALA A 499 -14.74 -9.83 -16.86
CA ALA A 499 -14.42 -8.67 -17.69
C ALA A 499 -15.71 -7.98 -18.17
N ALA A 500 -15.81 -6.67 -17.94
CA ALA A 500 -16.97 -5.91 -18.39
C ALA A 500 -16.86 -5.50 -19.86
N VAL A 501 -15.64 -5.25 -20.35
CA VAL A 501 -15.35 -4.91 -21.75
C VAL A 501 -14.23 -5.82 -22.26
N PRO A 502 -14.26 -6.18 -23.57
CA PRO A 502 -13.25 -7.10 -24.13
C PRO A 502 -11.90 -6.40 -24.32
N HIS A 503 -11.88 -5.27 -24.99
CA HIS A 503 -10.70 -4.43 -25.29
C HIS A 503 -11.11 -2.99 -25.45
N ILE A 504 -10.17 -2.08 -25.14
CA ILE A 504 -10.41 -0.65 -25.34
C ILE A 504 -10.27 -0.24 -26.81
N VAL A 505 -9.36 -0.88 -27.54
CA VAL A 505 -9.15 -0.63 -28.98
C VAL A 505 -9.29 -1.96 -29.75
N PRO A 506 -10.52 -2.41 -30.04
CA PRO A 506 -10.74 -3.69 -30.71
C PRO A 506 -10.04 -3.78 -32.07
N GLY A 507 -9.34 -4.88 -32.32
CA GLY A 507 -8.67 -5.18 -33.59
C GLY A 507 -7.42 -4.37 -33.89
N GLN A 508 -6.96 -3.52 -33.01
CA GLN A 508 -5.74 -2.72 -33.22
C GLN A 508 -4.51 -3.27 -32.51
N TYR A 509 -4.67 -4.03 -31.44
CA TYR A 509 -3.56 -4.73 -30.79
C TYR A 509 -4.07 -6.01 -30.13
N GLU A 510 -3.16 -6.99 -29.94
CA GLU A 510 -3.41 -8.14 -29.11
C GLU A 510 -3.45 -7.69 -27.64
N HIS A 511 -4.37 -8.29 -26.90
CA HIS A 511 -4.60 -7.90 -25.53
C HIS A 511 -3.86 -8.83 -24.58
N PHE A 512 -2.92 -8.27 -23.83
CA PHE A 512 -2.21 -9.00 -22.80
C PHE A 512 -2.59 -8.42 -21.43
N ARG A 513 -3.08 -9.30 -20.58
CA ARG A 513 -3.31 -9.04 -19.15
C ARG A 513 -2.03 -9.36 -18.39
N ASP A 514 -1.96 -9.00 -17.13
CA ASP A 514 -0.77 -9.26 -16.32
C ASP A 514 -0.40 -10.76 -16.36
N TYR A 515 -1.40 -11.67 -16.21
CA TYR A 515 -1.20 -13.11 -16.32
C TYR A 515 -0.57 -13.52 -17.67
N ASP A 516 -1.09 -12.98 -18.77
CA ASP A 516 -0.65 -13.35 -20.12
C ASP A 516 0.82 -12.97 -20.35
N ILE A 517 1.25 -11.78 -19.85
CA ILE A 517 2.65 -11.32 -19.97
C ILE A 517 3.59 -12.28 -19.23
N TRP A 518 3.28 -12.59 -17.97
CA TRP A 518 4.15 -13.45 -17.16
C TRP A 518 4.18 -14.89 -17.64
N ARG A 519 3.05 -15.43 -18.07
CA ARG A 519 2.96 -16.74 -18.67
C ARG A 519 3.79 -16.84 -19.95
N GLU A 520 3.62 -15.89 -20.87
CA GLU A 520 4.33 -15.88 -22.15
C GLU A 520 5.86 -15.71 -21.98
N LEU A 521 6.30 -14.90 -21.04
CA LEU A 521 7.73 -14.82 -20.68
C LEU A 521 8.20 -16.12 -20.03
N GLY A 522 7.42 -16.72 -19.14
CA GLY A 522 7.74 -17.99 -18.50
C GLY A 522 7.93 -19.11 -19.50
N ILE A 523 7.03 -19.26 -20.48
CA ILE A 523 7.15 -20.26 -21.55
C ILE A 523 8.46 -20.09 -22.33
N ARG A 524 8.79 -18.86 -22.73
CA ARG A 524 10.02 -18.55 -23.46
C ARG A 524 11.30 -18.87 -22.68
N LEU A 525 11.20 -18.88 -21.36
CA LEU A 525 12.30 -19.21 -20.43
C LEU A 525 12.29 -20.64 -19.91
N GLY A 526 11.48 -21.52 -20.53
CA GLY A 526 11.44 -22.95 -20.21
C GLY A 526 10.61 -23.30 -18.97
N GLN A 527 9.70 -22.44 -18.55
CA GLN A 527 8.81 -22.66 -17.40
C GLN A 527 7.43 -23.21 -17.80
N GLU A 528 7.23 -23.71 -19.03
CA GLU A 528 5.92 -24.10 -19.57
C GLU A 528 5.16 -25.08 -18.66
N ALA A 529 5.84 -26.05 -18.08
CA ALA A 529 5.23 -27.05 -17.18
C ALA A 529 4.61 -26.41 -15.91
N ASP A 530 5.08 -25.26 -15.52
CA ASP A 530 4.63 -24.53 -14.34
C ASP A 530 3.55 -23.47 -14.67
N TRP A 531 3.06 -23.40 -15.91
CA TRP A 531 1.99 -22.50 -16.37
C TRP A 531 0.87 -23.28 -17.07
N PRO A 532 0.15 -24.19 -16.35
CA PRO A 532 -0.77 -25.15 -16.96
C PRO A 532 -2.04 -24.52 -17.53
N TRP A 533 -2.43 -23.34 -17.06
CA TRP A 533 -3.64 -22.65 -17.51
C TRP A 533 -3.35 -21.81 -18.75
N ARG A 534 -4.24 -21.86 -19.72
CA ARG A 534 -4.12 -21.08 -20.96
C ARG A 534 -4.63 -19.66 -20.78
N THR A 535 -5.65 -19.49 -19.95
CA THR A 535 -6.34 -18.22 -19.74
C THR A 535 -6.45 -17.86 -18.25
N LEU A 536 -6.64 -16.59 -17.97
CA LEU A 536 -6.87 -16.11 -16.60
C LEU A 536 -8.19 -16.65 -16.03
N GLU A 537 -9.19 -16.89 -16.87
CA GLU A 537 -10.46 -17.52 -16.50
C GLU A 537 -10.25 -18.93 -15.95
N GLU A 538 -9.40 -19.72 -16.60
CA GLU A 538 -9.03 -21.07 -16.12
C GLU A 538 -8.29 -21.03 -14.79
N VAL A 539 -7.45 -20.01 -14.57
CA VAL A 539 -6.79 -19.79 -13.27
C VAL A 539 -7.81 -19.54 -12.18
N ILE A 540 -8.79 -18.66 -12.43
CA ILE A 540 -9.81 -18.32 -11.44
C ILE A 540 -10.69 -19.54 -11.15
N ASP A 541 -11.07 -20.32 -12.17
CA ASP A 541 -11.82 -21.56 -12.01
C ASP A 541 -11.05 -22.57 -11.15
N TYR A 542 -9.76 -22.76 -11.42
CA TYR A 542 -8.90 -23.60 -10.59
C TYR A 542 -8.87 -23.14 -9.13
N ARG A 543 -8.71 -21.84 -8.92
CA ARG A 543 -8.66 -21.28 -7.55
C ARG A 543 -9.99 -21.45 -6.80
N LEU A 544 -11.13 -21.34 -7.49
CA LEU A 544 -12.47 -21.48 -6.91
C LEU A 544 -12.93 -22.92 -6.71
N ALA A 545 -12.30 -23.89 -7.37
CA ALA A 545 -12.69 -25.30 -7.34
C ALA A 545 -12.87 -25.88 -5.92
N PRO A 546 -12.03 -25.60 -4.91
CA PRO A 546 -12.25 -26.10 -3.55
C PRO A 546 -13.54 -25.61 -2.90
N LEU A 547 -14.09 -24.47 -3.34
CA LEU A 547 -15.38 -23.94 -2.90
C LEU A 547 -16.55 -24.48 -3.74
N GLY A 548 -16.32 -25.31 -4.75
CA GLY A 548 -17.33 -25.84 -5.68
C GLY A 548 -17.84 -24.83 -6.70
N TYR A 549 -17.11 -23.77 -6.97
CA TYR A 549 -17.49 -22.71 -7.91
C TYR A 549 -16.54 -22.61 -9.11
N THR A 550 -17.03 -21.94 -10.14
CA THR A 550 -16.25 -21.39 -11.25
C THR A 550 -16.48 -19.87 -11.31
N LEU A 551 -15.73 -19.16 -12.14
CA LEU A 551 -15.94 -17.75 -12.43
C LEU A 551 -17.40 -17.44 -12.79
N LYS A 552 -18.05 -18.34 -13.57
CA LYS A 552 -19.43 -18.18 -14.04
C LYS A 552 -20.50 -18.52 -13.00
N THR A 553 -20.19 -19.40 -12.08
CA THR A 553 -21.18 -19.90 -11.08
C THR A 553 -21.04 -19.24 -9.72
N PHE A 554 -19.98 -18.46 -9.50
CA PHE A 554 -19.75 -17.74 -8.23
C PHE A 554 -20.80 -16.63 -8.04
N PRO A 555 -21.42 -16.50 -6.85
CA PRO A 555 -22.49 -15.52 -6.62
C PRO A 555 -21.98 -14.08 -6.42
N ARG A 556 -21.06 -13.59 -7.25
CA ARG A 556 -20.43 -12.26 -7.21
C ARG A 556 -19.71 -11.93 -5.90
N VAL A 557 -20.38 -12.12 -4.77
CA VAL A 557 -19.84 -11.87 -3.42
C VAL A 557 -20.39 -12.88 -2.42
N ILE A 558 -19.53 -13.40 -1.58
CA ILE A 558 -19.88 -14.25 -0.42
C ILE A 558 -19.39 -13.53 0.83
N LEU A 559 -20.31 -13.33 1.79
CA LEU A 559 -19.95 -12.83 3.12
C LEU A 559 -19.56 -14.03 3.99
N ARG A 560 -18.37 -13.98 4.57
CA ARG A 560 -17.86 -15.02 5.47
C ARG A 560 -18.46 -14.85 6.87
N PRO A 561 -18.90 -15.93 7.52
CA PRO A 561 -19.47 -15.84 8.85
C PRO A 561 -18.44 -15.40 9.89
N VAL A 562 -18.83 -14.51 10.79
CA VAL A 562 -18.00 -14.11 11.93
C VAL A 562 -18.17 -15.17 13.03
N VAL A 563 -17.06 -15.81 13.40
CA VAL A 563 -16.98 -16.76 14.53
C VAL A 563 -16.03 -16.16 15.55
N GLU A 564 -16.46 -16.15 16.82
CA GLU A 564 -15.69 -15.56 17.92
C GLU A 564 -14.92 -16.60 18.70
N LYS A 565 -13.87 -16.15 19.40
CA LYS A 565 -13.10 -16.90 20.42
C LYS A 565 -12.60 -18.26 19.95
N LYS A 566 -12.21 -18.32 18.67
CA LYS A 566 -11.66 -19.57 18.11
C LYS A 566 -10.41 -20.04 18.84
N TYR A 567 -9.65 -19.09 19.39
CA TYR A 567 -8.47 -19.38 20.19
C TYR A 567 -8.74 -20.27 21.40
N GLU A 568 -9.96 -20.28 21.96
CA GLU A 568 -10.30 -21.14 23.10
C GLU A 568 -10.16 -22.64 22.77
N LYS A 569 -10.35 -22.99 21.49
CA LYS A 569 -10.25 -24.37 20.99
C LYS A 569 -8.87 -24.71 20.39
N GLN A 570 -8.26 -23.75 19.68
CA GLN A 570 -7.09 -24.02 18.84
C GLN A 570 -5.82 -23.26 19.27
N GLY A 571 -5.92 -22.34 20.26
CA GLY A 571 -4.86 -21.41 20.60
C GLY A 571 -4.64 -20.33 19.54
N PHE A 572 -3.55 -19.58 19.71
CA PHE A 572 -3.09 -18.58 18.76
C PHE A 572 -2.00 -19.17 17.84
N GLY A 573 -1.92 -18.67 16.61
CA GLY A 573 -0.92 -19.07 15.61
C GLY A 573 0.47 -18.48 15.86
N THR A 574 0.90 -18.41 17.13
CA THR A 574 2.19 -17.93 17.61
C THR A 574 3.07 -19.07 18.08
N THR A 575 4.33 -18.84 18.38
CA THR A 575 5.24 -19.87 18.90
C THR A 575 4.73 -20.48 20.22
N THR A 576 4.21 -19.64 21.12
CA THR A 576 3.75 -20.06 22.45
C THR A 576 2.29 -20.57 22.44
N GLY A 577 1.56 -20.40 21.34
CA GLY A 577 0.12 -20.67 21.29
C GLY A 577 -0.73 -19.63 22.01
N LYS A 578 -0.14 -18.56 22.51
CA LYS A 578 -0.76 -17.42 23.19
C LYS A 578 -0.52 -16.12 22.44
N VAL A 579 -1.18 -15.04 22.82
CA VAL A 579 -0.80 -13.69 22.39
C VAL A 579 0.57 -13.36 23.00
N GLU A 580 1.53 -13.03 22.16
CA GLU A 580 2.91 -12.77 22.58
C GLU A 580 3.15 -11.28 22.86
N LEU A 581 2.88 -10.83 24.10
CA LEU A 581 3.24 -9.47 24.52
C LEU A 581 4.75 -9.25 24.45
N ARG A 582 5.52 -10.29 24.80
CA ARG A 582 6.94 -10.46 24.54
C ARG A 582 7.09 -11.36 23.31
N SER A 583 7.57 -10.80 22.21
CA SER A 583 7.63 -11.52 20.94
C SER A 583 8.82 -12.47 20.86
N THR A 584 8.56 -13.78 20.79
CA THR A 584 9.59 -14.79 20.58
C THR A 584 10.24 -14.65 19.18
N VAL A 585 9.49 -14.21 18.18
CA VAL A 585 10.01 -13.99 16.81
C VAL A 585 11.01 -12.83 16.79
N LEU A 586 10.73 -11.71 17.43
CA LEU A 586 11.67 -10.60 17.51
C LEU A 586 12.93 -10.99 18.26
N GLU A 587 12.79 -11.76 19.32
CA GLU A 587 13.93 -12.29 20.09
C GLU A 587 14.82 -13.22 19.25
N GLU A 588 14.24 -14.16 18.52
CA GLU A 588 14.97 -15.07 17.62
C GLU A 588 15.71 -14.30 16.52
N LEU A 589 15.13 -13.20 16.07
CA LEU A 589 15.74 -12.29 15.11
C LEU A 589 16.78 -11.34 15.74
N ASN A 590 17.10 -11.46 17.03
CA ASN A 590 17.99 -10.60 17.81
C ASN A 590 17.55 -9.13 17.86
N TYR A 591 16.26 -8.89 17.94
CA TYR A 591 15.66 -7.59 18.27
C TYR A 591 15.13 -7.59 19.71
N ASP A 592 14.84 -6.39 20.24
CA ASP A 592 14.15 -6.26 21.52
C ASP A 592 12.76 -6.92 21.43
N PRO A 593 12.45 -7.92 22.27
CA PRO A 593 11.17 -8.63 22.20
C PRO A 593 9.98 -7.83 22.74
N LEU A 594 10.22 -6.64 23.31
CA LEU A 594 9.21 -5.75 23.86
C LEU A 594 9.23 -4.40 23.16
N PRO A 595 8.09 -3.72 23.00
CA PRO A 595 8.05 -2.42 22.36
C PRO A 595 8.75 -1.35 23.19
N LYS A 596 9.34 -0.38 22.49
CA LYS A 596 9.99 0.80 23.08
C LYS A 596 9.82 2.01 22.18
N TYR A 597 10.07 3.19 22.71
CA TYR A 597 10.22 4.39 21.90
C TYR A 597 11.64 4.50 21.37
N ILE A 598 11.75 4.70 20.08
CA ILE A 598 13.03 4.93 19.40
C ILE A 598 12.98 6.34 18.80
N VAL A 599 13.94 7.18 19.17
CA VAL A 599 14.04 8.56 18.66
C VAL A 599 14.37 8.52 17.16
N PRO A 600 13.54 9.12 16.29
CA PRO A 600 13.86 9.20 14.87
C PRO A 600 15.15 10.01 14.66
N PRO A 601 16.12 9.51 13.88
CA PRO A 601 17.41 10.18 13.66
C PRO A 601 17.25 11.60 13.13
N GLU A 602 16.32 11.82 12.20
CA GLU A 602 16.01 13.14 11.63
C GLU A 602 14.71 13.67 12.24
N SER A 603 14.83 14.17 13.46
CA SER A 603 13.74 14.77 14.23
C SER A 603 14.31 15.87 15.15
N PRO A 604 13.46 16.72 15.75
CA PRO A 604 13.94 17.72 16.68
C PRO A 604 14.73 17.19 17.89
N GLN A 605 14.45 15.94 18.28
CA GLN A 605 15.17 15.28 19.38
C GLN A 605 16.41 14.52 18.90
N GLY A 606 16.34 13.95 17.68
CA GLY A 606 17.42 13.14 17.11
C GLY A 606 18.57 13.95 16.53
N ASP A 607 18.27 15.12 15.94
CA ASP A 607 19.25 16.02 15.34
C ASP A 607 18.94 17.49 15.67
N PRO A 608 19.23 17.97 16.90
CA PRO A 608 19.00 19.34 17.31
C PRO A 608 19.79 20.40 16.52
N GLU A 609 20.94 20.04 15.95
CA GLU A 609 21.73 20.93 15.11
C GLU A 609 21.05 21.18 13.78
N LEU A 610 20.52 20.13 13.15
CA LEU A 610 19.80 20.24 11.88
C LEU A 610 18.54 21.12 12.01
N VAL A 611 17.87 21.11 13.15
CA VAL A 611 16.69 21.95 13.43
C VAL A 611 16.99 23.46 13.31
N ARG A 612 18.23 23.89 13.57
CA ARG A 612 18.59 25.31 13.45
C ARG A 612 18.50 25.80 12.02
N GLU A 613 18.78 24.92 11.05
CA GLU A 613 18.70 25.23 9.62
C GLU A 613 17.33 24.85 9.03
N TYR A 614 16.74 23.74 9.49
CA TYR A 614 15.48 23.17 9.00
C TYR A 614 14.46 23.07 10.15
N PRO A 615 13.80 24.20 10.53
CA PRO A 615 13.09 24.32 11.81
C PRO A 615 11.72 23.65 11.86
N TYR A 616 11.26 23.05 10.76
CA TYR A 616 9.93 22.46 10.64
C TYR A 616 10.00 20.94 10.42
N THR A 617 9.03 20.23 10.99
CA THR A 617 8.83 18.80 10.72
C THR A 617 7.96 18.63 9.47
N LEU A 618 8.52 18.01 8.45
CA LEU A 618 7.82 17.69 7.21
C LEU A 618 7.11 16.35 7.36
N ILE A 619 5.81 16.36 7.16
CA ILE A 619 5.00 15.16 6.95
C ILE A 619 4.48 15.12 5.52
N SER A 620 4.27 13.93 4.96
CA SER A 620 3.79 13.75 3.60
C SER A 620 2.72 12.66 3.51
N GLY A 621 2.08 12.51 2.36
CA GLY A 621 1.17 11.40 2.09
C GLY A 621 -0.28 11.62 2.50
N ARG A 622 -0.68 12.87 2.73
CA ARG A 622 -2.11 13.22 2.83
C ARG A 622 -2.87 12.73 1.61
N ARG A 623 -3.99 12.03 1.84
CA ARG A 623 -4.86 11.56 0.77
C ARG A 623 -5.75 12.66 0.24
N ILE A 624 -5.88 12.70 -1.07
CA ILE A 624 -6.82 13.55 -1.79
C ILE A 624 -7.81 12.68 -2.57
N LEU A 625 -9.08 13.08 -2.61
CA LEU A 625 -10.14 12.27 -3.22
C LEU A 625 -10.05 12.17 -4.75
N TYR A 626 -9.36 13.12 -5.37
CA TYR A 626 -9.28 13.24 -6.83
C TYR A 626 -8.31 12.21 -7.43
N TYR A 627 -7.16 12.03 -6.83
CA TYR A 627 -6.08 11.19 -7.31
C TYR A 627 -5.91 9.92 -6.44
N TYR A 628 -5.24 8.95 -7.00
CA TYR A 628 -4.80 7.77 -6.26
C TYR A 628 -3.29 7.62 -6.43
N HIS A 629 -2.52 8.05 -5.43
CA HIS A 629 -1.05 8.21 -5.51
C HIS A 629 -0.66 9.06 -6.73
N ALA A 630 0.09 8.49 -7.68
CA ALA A 630 0.51 9.16 -8.91
C ALA A 630 -0.51 9.08 -10.06
N GLU A 631 -1.58 8.30 -9.93
CA GLU A 631 -2.60 8.10 -10.97
C GLU A 631 -3.59 9.25 -11.11
N TRP A 632 -4.23 9.38 -12.28
CA TRP A 632 -5.32 10.28 -12.63
C TRP A 632 -4.94 11.71 -12.97
N ARG A 633 -3.66 12.07 -12.94
CA ARG A 633 -3.21 13.46 -13.23
C ARG A 633 -3.40 13.87 -14.69
N GLN A 634 -3.38 12.91 -15.60
CA GLN A 634 -3.61 13.10 -17.04
C GLN A 634 -5.08 13.24 -17.41
N VAL A 635 -6.03 12.94 -16.52
CA VAL A 635 -7.47 13.02 -16.79
C VAL A 635 -7.94 14.45 -16.60
N GLU A 636 -8.28 15.12 -17.69
CA GLU A 636 -8.56 16.57 -17.73
C GLU A 636 -9.70 16.98 -16.79
N SER A 637 -10.81 16.23 -16.77
CA SER A 637 -11.97 16.53 -15.92
C SER A 637 -11.66 16.41 -14.42
N VAL A 638 -10.67 15.60 -14.05
CA VAL A 638 -10.15 15.46 -12.67
C VAL A 638 -9.14 16.57 -12.39
N ARG A 639 -8.20 16.77 -13.33
CA ARG A 639 -7.13 17.76 -13.24
C ARG A 639 -7.65 19.18 -13.04
N LYS A 640 -8.69 19.58 -13.77
CA LYS A 640 -9.35 20.90 -13.62
C LYS A 640 -9.92 21.14 -12.22
N ARG A 641 -10.29 20.10 -11.49
CA ARG A 641 -10.85 20.23 -10.13
C ARG A 641 -9.79 20.33 -9.05
N TYR A 642 -8.59 19.84 -9.32
CA TYR A 642 -7.47 19.87 -8.39
C TYR A 642 -6.16 20.08 -9.19
N PRO A 643 -5.91 21.33 -9.63
CA PRO A 643 -4.84 21.61 -10.58
C PRO A 643 -3.44 21.63 -9.99
N ASP A 644 -3.29 22.01 -8.72
CA ASP A 644 -2.00 22.29 -8.08
C ASP A 644 -1.69 21.33 -6.93
N PRO A 645 -0.40 21.01 -6.67
CA PRO A 645 0.03 20.36 -5.43
C PRO A 645 -0.16 21.30 -4.26
N ILE A 646 -0.77 20.84 -3.18
CA ILE A 646 -1.08 21.66 -2.02
C ILE A 646 -0.21 21.28 -0.82
N VAL A 647 0.48 22.26 -0.26
CA VAL A 647 1.12 22.17 1.05
C VAL A 647 0.29 22.91 2.09
N ARG A 648 -0.02 22.26 3.20
CA ARG A 648 -0.67 22.91 4.34
C ARG A 648 0.36 23.54 5.25
N VAL A 649 0.14 24.80 5.57
CA VAL A 649 0.99 25.61 6.45
C VAL A 649 0.11 26.26 7.52
N HIS A 650 0.54 26.20 8.77
CA HIS A 650 -0.20 26.88 9.84
C HIS A 650 -0.12 28.40 9.64
N PRO A 651 -1.22 29.18 9.83
CA PRO A 651 -1.21 30.63 9.60
C PRO A 651 -0.17 31.40 10.42
N ALA A 652 0.19 30.94 11.62
CA ALA A 652 1.25 31.55 12.41
C ALA A 652 2.63 31.38 11.75
N THR A 653 2.92 30.17 11.26
CA THR A 653 4.14 29.86 10.51
C THR A 653 4.22 30.67 9.23
N ALA A 654 3.13 30.71 8.46
CA ALA A 654 3.05 31.48 7.23
C ALA A 654 3.35 32.99 7.47
N ARG A 655 2.81 33.58 8.55
CA ARG A 655 3.14 34.96 8.92
C ARG A 655 4.62 35.15 9.25
N THR A 656 5.23 34.22 10.01
CA THR A 656 6.65 34.29 10.34
C THR A 656 7.54 34.24 9.10
N GLU A 657 7.19 33.43 8.11
CA GLU A 657 7.93 33.25 6.87
C GLU A 657 7.53 34.26 5.76
N GLY A 658 6.59 35.17 6.04
CA GLY A 658 6.11 36.16 5.08
C GLY A 658 5.35 35.55 3.89
N ILE A 659 4.65 34.44 4.11
CA ILE A 659 3.93 33.65 3.11
C ILE A 659 2.43 33.92 3.22
N ALA A 660 1.74 34.08 2.09
CA ALA A 660 0.29 34.25 2.01
C ALA A 660 -0.42 32.96 1.54
N GLU A 661 -1.73 32.91 1.82
CA GLU A 661 -2.61 31.88 1.24
C GLU A 661 -2.54 31.90 -0.29
N GLY A 662 -2.31 30.73 -0.91
CA GLY A 662 -2.19 30.60 -2.36
C GLY A 662 -0.81 30.90 -2.95
N ASP A 663 0.15 31.39 -2.16
CA ASP A 663 1.54 31.53 -2.60
C ASP A 663 2.13 30.15 -2.96
N TRP A 664 3.02 30.12 -3.93
CA TRP A 664 3.90 29.00 -4.13
C TRP A 664 5.11 29.11 -3.21
N ILE A 665 5.53 27.98 -2.64
CA ILE A 665 6.69 27.94 -1.75
C ILE A 665 7.63 26.79 -2.11
N TRP A 666 8.90 27.00 -1.88
CA TRP A 666 9.89 25.94 -1.76
C TRP A 666 9.71 25.23 -0.42
N ILE A 667 9.70 23.91 -0.45
CA ILE A 667 9.88 23.02 0.68
C ILE A 667 11.26 22.41 0.49
N GLU A 668 12.18 22.72 1.38
CA GLU A 668 13.58 22.35 1.23
C GLU A 668 14.07 21.53 2.42
N THR A 669 14.78 20.45 2.13
CA THR A 669 15.52 19.61 3.07
C THR A 669 17.00 19.59 2.68
N LYS A 670 17.87 19.00 3.49
CA LYS A 670 19.28 18.85 3.14
C LYS A 670 19.53 18.06 1.82
N ARG A 671 18.51 17.40 1.25
CA ARG A 671 18.61 16.55 0.03
C ARG A 671 18.16 17.25 -1.23
N GLY A 672 17.23 18.17 -1.10
CA GLY A 672 16.70 18.91 -2.23
C GLY A 672 15.48 19.73 -1.86
N ARG A 673 14.88 20.31 -2.89
CA ARG A 673 13.69 21.14 -2.72
C ARG A 673 12.67 20.90 -3.81
N VAL A 674 11.41 21.10 -3.46
CA VAL A 674 10.28 21.07 -4.38
C VAL A 674 9.34 22.22 -4.07
N ARG A 675 8.45 22.56 -4.98
CA ARG A 675 7.49 23.64 -4.79
C ARG A 675 6.05 23.15 -4.82
N GLN A 676 5.28 23.64 -3.86
CA GLN A 676 3.85 23.39 -3.76
C GLN A 676 3.12 24.68 -3.38
N LYS A 677 1.81 24.73 -3.64
CA LYS A 677 0.96 25.88 -3.38
C LYS A 677 0.40 25.85 -1.96
N VAL A 678 0.48 26.94 -1.25
CA VAL A 678 0.09 27.03 0.16
C VAL A 678 -1.42 27.01 0.34
N GLN A 679 -1.86 26.19 1.26
CA GLN A 679 -3.17 26.23 1.89
C GLN A 679 -3.01 26.45 3.39
N TYR A 680 -3.65 27.47 3.94
CA TYR A 680 -3.67 27.70 5.39
C TYR A 680 -4.44 26.59 6.09
N PHE A 681 -3.86 26.09 7.17
CA PHE A 681 -4.48 25.04 7.97
C PHE A 681 -4.10 25.22 9.45
N ASP A 682 -5.03 25.77 10.22
CA ASP A 682 -4.86 26.12 11.65
C ASP A 682 -5.08 24.94 12.62
N LYS A 683 -5.34 23.74 12.07
CA LYS A 683 -5.68 22.53 12.85
C LYS A 683 -4.51 21.54 12.93
N MET A 684 -3.31 22.05 13.11
CA MET A 684 -2.06 21.30 13.31
C MET A 684 -1.05 22.17 14.09
N ASP A 685 0.02 21.56 14.59
CA ASP A 685 1.10 22.29 15.24
C ASP A 685 1.78 23.24 14.23
N PRO A 686 2.08 24.52 14.62
CA PRO A 686 2.81 25.46 13.77
C PRO A 686 4.19 24.98 13.29
N LYS A 687 4.77 23.98 13.94
CA LYS A 687 6.05 23.39 13.53
C LYS A 687 5.92 22.30 12.48
N ILE A 688 4.71 21.97 12.03
CA ILE A 688 4.46 20.93 11.01
C ILE A 688 4.21 21.58 9.65
N ILE A 689 4.81 21.00 8.62
CA ILE A 689 4.53 21.26 7.19
C ILE A 689 3.94 19.98 6.60
N ASP A 690 2.69 20.03 6.10
CA ASP A 690 1.97 18.88 5.54
C ASP A 690 1.92 18.98 4.02
N ALA A 691 2.83 18.26 3.34
CA ALA A 691 2.99 18.28 1.90
C ALA A 691 2.25 17.13 1.20
N GLU A 692 1.89 17.33 -0.06
CA GLU A 692 1.32 16.28 -0.92
C GLU A 692 2.40 15.44 -1.60
N HIS A 693 2.05 14.16 -1.87
CA HIS A 693 2.91 13.21 -2.55
C HIS A 693 2.41 12.87 -3.97
N GLY A 694 3.26 12.22 -4.75
CA GLY A 694 2.90 11.60 -6.01
C GLY A 694 2.63 12.61 -7.15
N TRP A 695 3.19 13.81 -7.11
CA TRP A 695 2.98 14.84 -8.13
C TRP A 695 3.93 14.70 -9.31
N TRP A 696 3.36 14.83 -10.50
CA TRP A 696 4.00 14.98 -11.79
C TRP A 696 3.02 15.70 -12.74
N TYR A 697 3.50 16.18 -13.88
CA TYR A 697 2.76 17.05 -14.79
C TYR A 697 2.71 16.45 -16.19
N PRO A 698 1.62 15.76 -16.57
CA PRO A 698 1.45 15.23 -17.92
C PRO A 698 1.59 16.27 -19.03
N GLU A 699 1.37 17.55 -18.70
CA GLU A 699 1.48 18.70 -19.59
C GLU A 699 2.92 19.11 -19.91
N ILE A 700 3.89 18.73 -19.06
CA ILE A 700 5.31 18.97 -19.26
C ILE A 700 5.89 17.87 -20.14
N PRO A 701 6.85 18.16 -21.06
CA PRO A 701 7.49 17.15 -21.89
C PRO A 701 8.03 15.96 -21.10
N GLY A 702 7.87 14.75 -21.68
CA GLY A 702 8.30 13.50 -21.05
C GLY A 702 9.80 13.23 -21.17
N GLU A 703 10.43 13.75 -22.23
CA GLU A 703 11.87 13.62 -22.45
C GLU A 703 12.69 14.42 -21.44
N GLU A 704 13.95 14.00 -21.25
CA GLU A 704 14.91 14.71 -20.41
C GLU A 704 15.20 16.12 -20.96
N PRO A 705 15.44 17.10 -20.08
CA PRO A 705 15.54 16.99 -18.61
C PRO A 705 14.21 17.08 -17.88
N SER A 706 13.10 17.23 -18.59
CA SER A 706 11.80 17.59 -18.03
C SER A 706 11.13 16.44 -17.28
N LEU A 707 11.15 15.23 -17.85
CA LEU A 707 10.55 14.01 -17.25
C LEU A 707 9.20 14.27 -16.60
N HIS A 708 8.30 14.93 -17.35
CA HIS A 708 6.97 15.33 -16.85
C HIS A 708 7.00 16.11 -15.52
N GLY A 709 8.07 16.88 -15.27
CA GLY A 709 8.21 17.65 -14.04
C GLY A 709 8.33 16.84 -12.75
N ALA A 710 8.84 15.60 -12.81
CA ALA A 710 8.98 14.71 -11.65
C ALA A 710 9.84 15.29 -10.52
N PHE A 711 10.70 16.26 -10.80
CA PHE A 711 11.53 16.94 -9.83
C PHE A 711 10.94 18.27 -9.30
N GLU A 712 9.84 18.74 -9.88
CA GLU A 712 9.28 20.06 -9.58
C GLU A 712 8.49 20.10 -8.27
N SER A 713 7.59 19.11 -8.09
CA SER A 713 6.63 19.11 -6.97
C SER A 713 6.50 17.77 -6.25
N ASN A 714 7.29 16.77 -6.64
CA ASN A 714 7.27 15.47 -5.99
C ASN A 714 8.06 15.51 -4.68
N ILE A 715 7.36 15.43 -3.55
CA ILE A 715 7.97 15.54 -2.23
C ILE A 715 9.05 14.48 -1.94
N ASN A 716 9.06 13.37 -2.67
CA ASN A 716 10.06 12.30 -2.54
C ASN A 716 11.49 12.76 -2.95
N VAL A 717 11.62 13.88 -3.67
CA VAL A 717 12.92 14.56 -3.91
C VAL A 717 13.58 15.00 -2.61
N CYS A 718 12.78 15.29 -1.59
CA CYS A 718 13.19 15.79 -0.28
C CYS A 718 13.47 14.68 0.76
N MET A 719 13.14 13.42 0.44
CA MET A 719 13.17 12.31 1.40
C MET A 719 14.47 11.52 1.36
N SER A 720 14.76 10.77 2.44
CA SER A 720 16.00 10.00 2.61
C SER A 720 15.83 8.54 2.21
N ASP A 721 16.77 8.03 1.42
CA ASP A 721 16.97 6.61 1.15
C ASP A 721 18.06 5.96 2.02
N ASP A 722 18.63 6.70 2.97
CA ASP A 722 19.65 6.16 3.88
C ASP A 722 19.04 5.07 4.78
N PRO A 723 19.55 3.83 4.71
CA PRO A 723 19.08 2.75 5.57
C PRO A 723 19.20 3.01 7.07
N ALA A 724 20.07 3.95 7.50
CA ALA A 724 20.19 4.36 8.90
C ALA A 724 18.99 5.18 9.40
N HIS A 725 18.23 5.78 8.50
CA HIS A 725 17.02 6.51 8.81
C HIS A 725 15.76 5.62 8.76
N CYS A 726 15.88 4.39 8.29
CA CYS A 726 14.75 3.44 8.23
C CYS A 726 14.54 2.76 9.58
N ASN A 727 13.30 2.29 9.81
CA ASN A 727 13.01 1.43 10.96
C ASN A 727 14.00 0.25 10.99
N PRO A 728 14.67 -0.02 12.13
CA PRO A 728 15.75 -1.00 12.19
C PRO A 728 15.29 -2.45 12.01
N GLU A 729 14.02 -2.78 12.28
CA GLU A 729 13.50 -4.14 12.25
C GLU A 729 13.01 -4.54 10.85
N ILE A 730 12.22 -3.67 10.19
CA ILE A 730 11.57 -3.97 8.91
C ILE A 730 12.07 -3.10 7.74
N GLY A 731 12.72 -1.96 8.03
CA GLY A 731 13.20 -1.05 6.99
C GLY A 731 12.14 -0.08 6.48
N SER A 732 11.08 0.21 7.25
CA SER A 732 10.13 1.28 6.90
C SER A 732 10.83 2.63 6.81
N TYR A 733 10.60 3.39 5.74
CA TYR A 733 11.25 4.69 5.58
C TYR A 733 10.44 5.82 6.18
N PRO A 734 11.14 6.86 6.74
CA PRO A 734 10.51 7.92 7.52
C PRO A 734 9.91 9.00 6.60
N LEU A 735 8.70 8.83 6.15
CA LEU A 735 7.97 9.82 5.34
C LEU A 735 7.21 10.85 6.21
N ARG A 736 7.37 10.80 7.55
CA ARG A 736 6.60 11.60 8.52
C ARG A 736 7.45 12.42 9.47
N THR A 737 8.76 12.45 9.31
CA THR A 737 9.66 13.12 10.27
C THR A 737 10.85 13.82 9.64
N ALA A 738 10.88 14.04 8.33
CA ALA A 738 11.97 14.81 7.72
C ALA A 738 11.96 16.26 8.24
N LEU A 739 13.15 16.86 8.39
CA LEU A 739 13.28 18.27 8.77
C LEU A 739 13.37 19.15 7.52
N CYS A 740 12.62 20.26 7.50
CA CYS A 740 12.57 21.17 6.36
C CYS A 740 12.54 22.64 6.76
N ARG A 741 12.84 23.51 5.78
CA ARG A 741 12.56 24.94 5.77
C ARG A 741 11.66 25.27 4.59
N ILE A 742 10.97 26.41 4.67
CA ILE A 742 10.09 26.90 3.61
C ILE A 742 10.45 28.32 3.22
N SER A 743 10.25 28.69 1.96
CA SER A 743 10.44 30.06 1.44
C SER A 743 9.58 30.28 0.21
N LYS A 744 9.31 31.54 -0.15
CA LYS A 744 8.54 31.86 -1.38
C LYS A 744 9.18 31.30 -2.63
N ALA A 745 8.35 30.88 -3.59
CA ALA A 745 8.74 30.36 -4.90
C ALA A 745 7.84 30.94 -6.00
N GLU A 746 8.33 30.92 -7.22
CA GLU A 746 7.50 31.15 -8.40
C GLU A 746 6.69 29.86 -8.72
N PRO A 747 5.52 29.98 -9.35
CA PRO A 747 4.76 28.83 -9.85
C PRO A 747 5.57 27.92 -10.76
N VAL A 748 5.18 26.66 -10.87
CA VAL A 748 5.71 25.77 -11.91
C VAL A 748 5.24 26.30 -13.26
N GLY A 749 6.16 26.51 -14.18
CA GLY A 749 5.84 26.89 -15.56
C GLY A 749 5.26 25.68 -16.31
N ILE A 750 3.94 25.65 -16.51
CA ILE A 750 3.23 24.59 -17.22
C ILE A 750 2.75 25.13 -18.57
#